data_7728ffdc2945bf1ce0cecc6eff3e56ce
#
_entry.id   7728ffdc2945bf1ce0cecc6eff3e56ce
#
_cell.length_a   1.000
_cell.length_b   1.000
_cell.length_c   1.000
_cell.angle_alpha   90.00
_cell.angle_beta   90.00
_cell.angle_gamma   90.00
#
_symmetry.space_group_name_H-M   'P 1'
#
loop_
_entity.id
_entity.type
_entity.pdbx_description
1 polymer ?
#
loop_
_entity_poly.entity_id
_entity_poly.type
_entity_poly.pdbx_seq_one_letter_code
_entity_poly.pdbx_strand_id
1 'polypeptide(L)'
;MIAEIGHYALWLALALAVVQFCSGLWGAHRQDGRLMQVAHRATLLQAAMMVVAFGCLAWSFAHFDFSLKNVASNSNRMLPLPYRIAATWGSHEGSMLLWALMLGLWTAAVASFGRTLGTLVRSRVLGVQGFVSIGFLLFLLTTSNPFERSLPAPPDGRDLNPLLQDPGMVLHPPLLYLGYVGFSVAFAFAIAAMLGGRVDAAWTRWARPWTTAAWCFLTLGITLGSWWAYYELGWGGWWFWDPVENASFMPWLVGTALMHSLIVTELRGTFRNWTLLLAIAAFSLSLVGTFIVRSGVITSVHAFATDPARGVFILSFLVVVIGGSLFLYAWRAPRLAQGNAPATFSFSSRESMLLANNLLLVVACAAVFLGTMYPLLLDTLELGKISVGPPYFEAVFVPLMAPAVFLMGVGPVARWRNAPVPDLLRRLRWALGVSIITTVLVALTSGRFSAERLASPAEGGVGVGGAVLFAIGMFIGIWAIASALALLRERLWPSGEAAASRSAMQRARALPAAFWGMLVAHIGVGVFIIGVAGVNTLETEADEALAPGQSMSLGGYEFRLQELREVPGPNYQAVQAKVEVSRDGRFHSMLLPEKRAYSGAMGTTQTEAAIETRLTGDVYVALGERLPDGRWTMLVWIKPFVDWIWGGCVLMALGGFIAMADRRYRRRRAHGRQD
;
A
#
# COMPACT_ATOMS: atom_id res chain seq x y z
N MET A 1 17.01 27.53 -19.19
CA MET A 1 18.26 26.79 -18.85
C MET A 1 18.01 25.58 -17.93
N ILE A 2 17.40 25.74 -16.76
CA ILE A 2 17.21 24.62 -15.81
C ILE A 2 16.33 23.51 -16.42
N ALA A 3 15.23 23.87 -17.06
CA ALA A 3 14.34 22.92 -17.73
C ALA A 3 15.03 22.14 -18.86
N GLU A 4 15.90 22.79 -19.63
CA GLU A 4 16.69 22.14 -20.70
C GLU A 4 17.69 21.13 -20.10
N ILE A 5 18.32 21.46 -18.98
CA ILE A 5 19.18 20.52 -18.24
C ILE A 5 18.37 19.30 -17.80
N GLY A 6 17.16 19.50 -17.24
CA GLY A 6 16.27 18.43 -16.85
C GLY A 6 15.86 17.54 -18.01
N HIS A 7 15.46 18.14 -19.14
CA HIS A 7 15.09 17.40 -20.33
C HIS A 7 16.28 16.63 -20.94
N TYR A 8 17.45 17.27 -21.00
CA TYR A 8 18.67 16.59 -21.45
C TYR A 8 19.07 15.44 -20.53
N ALA A 9 18.89 15.61 -19.21
CA ALA A 9 19.14 14.53 -18.25
C ALA A 9 18.22 13.32 -18.48
N LEU A 10 16.96 13.51 -18.91
CA LEU A 10 16.07 12.40 -19.27
C LEU A 10 16.58 11.64 -20.52
N TRP A 11 17.02 12.35 -21.56
CA TRP A 11 17.60 11.70 -22.75
C TRP A 11 18.86 10.92 -22.40
N LEU A 12 19.71 11.49 -21.55
CA LEU A 12 20.92 10.82 -21.11
C LEU A 12 20.59 9.61 -20.21
N ALA A 13 19.58 9.72 -19.35
CA ALA A 13 19.09 8.60 -18.55
C ALA A 13 18.58 7.45 -19.44
N LEU A 14 17.89 7.75 -20.54
CA LEU A 14 17.45 6.74 -21.52
C LEU A 14 18.66 6.06 -22.19
N ALA A 15 19.64 6.82 -22.65
CA ALA A 15 20.84 6.25 -23.25
C ALA A 15 21.60 5.33 -22.27
N LEU A 16 21.73 5.78 -21.01
CA LEU A 16 22.36 5.00 -19.94
C LEU A 16 21.55 3.74 -19.59
N ALA A 17 20.21 3.80 -19.61
CA ALA A 17 19.35 2.62 -19.41
C ALA A 17 19.54 1.56 -20.53
N VAL A 18 19.69 1.99 -21.78
CA VAL A 18 20.03 1.10 -22.92
C VAL A 18 21.40 0.45 -22.70
N VAL A 19 22.42 1.23 -22.34
CA VAL A 19 23.74 0.69 -22.01
C VAL A 19 23.68 -0.28 -20.86
N GLN A 20 22.94 0.04 -19.80
CA GLN A 20 22.72 -0.83 -18.64
C GLN A 20 22.06 -2.17 -19.03
N PHE A 21 20.98 -2.10 -19.82
CA PHE A 21 20.28 -3.29 -20.33
C PHE A 21 21.19 -4.18 -21.14
N CYS A 22 21.79 -3.64 -22.21
CA CYS A 22 22.61 -4.39 -23.15
C CYS A 22 23.85 -4.98 -22.46
N SER A 23 24.63 -4.14 -21.76
CA SER A 23 25.86 -4.59 -21.09
C SER A 23 25.57 -5.51 -19.91
N GLY A 24 24.44 -5.32 -19.22
CA GLY A 24 24.03 -6.17 -18.10
C GLY A 24 23.68 -7.58 -18.50
N LEU A 25 22.82 -7.76 -19.50
CA LEU A 25 22.42 -9.08 -19.98
C LEU A 25 23.51 -9.76 -20.82
N TRP A 26 24.14 -9.02 -21.76
CA TRP A 26 25.17 -9.57 -22.61
C TRP A 26 26.44 -9.91 -21.83
N GLY A 27 26.86 -9.02 -20.91
CA GLY A 27 28.01 -9.27 -20.03
C GLY A 27 27.79 -10.49 -19.14
N ALA A 28 26.60 -10.66 -18.60
CA ALA A 28 26.27 -11.85 -17.80
C ALA A 28 26.19 -13.13 -18.68
N HIS A 29 25.72 -13.03 -19.92
CA HIS A 29 25.67 -14.16 -20.85
C HIS A 29 27.08 -14.62 -21.27
N ARG A 30 27.93 -13.66 -21.58
CA ARG A 30 29.34 -13.91 -21.97
C ARG A 30 30.29 -14.09 -20.79
N GLN A 31 29.82 -13.90 -19.57
CA GLN A 31 30.62 -13.89 -18.34
C GLN A 31 31.76 -12.84 -18.39
N ASP A 32 31.53 -11.74 -19.12
CA ASP A 32 32.49 -10.66 -19.29
C ASP A 32 32.40 -9.65 -18.12
N GLY A 33 33.43 -9.66 -17.27
CA GLY A 33 33.53 -8.78 -16.11
C GLY A 33 33.57 -7.29 -16.46
N ARG A 34 34.10 -6.90 -17.64
CA ARG A 34 34.16 -5.50 -18.07
C ARG A 34 32.76 -4.99 -18.43
N LEU A 35 32.00 -5.75 -19.22
CA LEU A 35 30.61 -5.42 -19.56
C LEU A 35 29.72 -5.37 -18.32
N MET A 36 29.86 -6.32 -17.38
CA MET A 36 29.13 -6.28 -16.12
C MET A 36 29.47 -5.05 -15.27
N GLN A 37 30.70 -4.56 -15.32
CA GLN A 37 31.10 -3.33 -14.65
C GLN A 37 30.55 -2.08 -15.35
N VAL A 38 30.48 -2.08 -16.69
CA VAL A 38 29.79 -1.02 -17.45
C VAL A 38 28.33 -0.93 -17.05
N ALA A 39 27.61 -2.06 -16.98
CA ALA A 39 26.22 -2.08 -16.51
C ALA A 39 26.07 -1.48 -15.11
N HIS A 40 26.96 -1.82 -14.19
CA HIS A 40 26.95 -1.28 -12.83
C HIS A 40 27.15 0.25 -12.82
N ARG A 41 28.12 0.77 -13.58
CA ARG A 41 28.36 2.21 -13.65
C ARG A 41 27.23 2.95 -14.35
N ALA A 42 26.73 2.42 -15.46
CA ALA A 42 25.58 2.98 -16.18
C ALA A 42 24.33 3.10 -15.27
N THR A 43 24.08 2.09 -14.42
CA THR A 43 23.01 2.12 -13.42
C THR A 43 23.13 3.33 -12.49
N LEU A 44 24.32 3.56 -11.90
CA LEU A 44 24.50 4.66 -10.95
C LEU A 44 24.40 6.04 -11.63
N LEU A 45 24.93 6.15 -12.85
CA LEU A 45 24.82 7.37 -13.65
C LEU A 45 23.37 7.62 -14.09
N GLN A 46 22.64 6.58 -14.50
CA GLN A 46 21.22 6.69 -14.86
C GLN A 46 20.40 7.20 -13.68
N ALA A 47 20.60 6.65 -12.48
CA ALA A 47 19.93 7.13 -11.29
C ALA A 47 20.29 8.58 -10.96
N ALA A 48 21.57 8.97 -11.12
CA ALA A 48 22.00 10.37 -10.94
C ALA A 48 21.32 11.33 -11.93
N MET A 49 21.18 10.92 -13.21
CA MET A 49 20.47 11.73 -14.21
C MET A 49 18.98 11.85 -13.87
N MET A 50 18.34 10.81 -13.33
CA MET A 50 16.96 10.89 -12.85
C MET A 50 16.80 11.86 -11.69
N VAL A 51 17.75 11.86 -10.73
CA VAL A 51 17.76 12.85 -9.64
C VAL A 51 17.91 14.28 -10.18
N VAL A 52 18.80 14.50 -11.16
CA VAL A 52 18.96 15.80 -11.81
C VAL A 52 17.68 16.23 -12.52
N ALA A 53 17.07 15.36 -13.32
CA ALA A 53 15.83 15.66 -14.03
C ALA A 53 14.70 16.03 -13.06
N PHE A 54 14.50 15.23 -12.01
CA PHE A 54 13.49 15.52 -11.00
C PHE A 54 13.78 16.82 -10.23
N GLY A 55 15.03 17.04 -9.85
CA GLY A 55 15.46 18.28 -9.18
C GLY A 55 15.24 19.53 -10.04
N CYS A 56 15.49 19.44 -11.35
CA CYS A 56 15.21 20.54 -12.29
C CYS A 56 13.72 20.85 -12.39
N LEU A 57 12.86 19.83 -12.42
CA LEU A 57 11.40 20.04 -12.43
C LEU A 57 10.92 20.66 -11.12
N ALA A 58 11.37 20.13 -9.97
CA ALA A 58 11.03 20.69 -8.66
C ALA A 58 11.50 22.15 -8.50
N TRP A 59 12.69 22.46 -9.01
CA TRP A 59 13.19 23.83 -9.07
C TRP A 59 12.26 24.72 -9.90
N SER A 60 11.82 24.27 -11.08
CA SER A 60 10.94 25.03 -11.96
C SER A 60 9.58 25.32 -11.30
N PHE A 61 9.03 24.38 -10.55
CA PHE A 61 7.83 24.61 -9.71
C PHE A 61 8.08 25.63 -8.60
N ALA A 62 9.19 25.48 -7.88
CA ALA A 62 9.53 26.39 -6.78
C ALA A 62 9.74 27.85 -7.23
N HIS A 63 10.20 28.08 -8.49
CA HIS A 63 10.56 29.38 -9.03
C HIS A 63 9.59 29.90 -10.11
N PHE A 64 8.39 29.31 -10.24
CA PHE A 64 7.36 29.80 -11.15
C PHE A 64 7.77 29.85 -12.64
N ASP A 65 8.50 28.82 -13.12
CA ASP A 65 8.84 28.74 -14.55
C ASP A 65 7.60 28.33 -15.37
N PHE A 66 6.65 29.28 -15.54
CA PHE A 66 5.42 29.07 -16.30
C PHE A 66 5.63 28.85 -17.80
N SER A 67 6.86 28.93 -18.29
CA SER A 67 7.18 28.51 -19.65
C SER A 67 7.12 26.97 -19.80
N LEU A 68 7.10 26.20 -18.67
CA LEU A 68 6.79 24.80 -18.68
C LEU A 68 5.28 24.60 -18.54
N LYS A 69 4.69 23.89 -19.49
CA LYS A 69 3.25 23.55 -19.51
C LYS A 69 2.80 22.89 -18.21
N ASN A 70 3.63 21.96 -17.69
CA ASN A 70 3.37 21.25 -16.45
C ASN A 70 3.28 22.20 -15.24
N VAL A 71 4.23 23.16 -15.12
CA VAL A 71 4.23 24.17 -14.05
C VAL A 71 3.03 25.10 -14.17
N ALA A 72 2.78 25.62 -15.38
CA ALA A 72 1.68 26.53 -15.65
C ALA A 72 0.28 25.92 -15.43
N SER A 73 0.16 24.59 -15.55
CA SER A 73 -1.12 23.89 -15.37
C SER A 73 -1.39 23.45 -13.94
N ASN A 74 -0.37 23.46 -13.04
CA ASN A 74 -0.47 22.84 -11.70
C ASN A 74 0.12 23.71 -10.59
N SER A 75 0.43 24.98 -10.82
CA SER A 75 0.99 25.88 -9.80
C SER A 75 0.74 27.34 -10.18
N ASN A 76 0.55 28.18 -9.19
CA ASN A 76 0.44 29.63 -9.34
C ASN A 76 1.28 30.37 -8.27
N ARG A 77 1.28 31.71 -8.33
CA ARG A 77 2.09 32.55 -7.42
C ARG A 77 1.58 32.55 -5.98
N MET A 78 0.29 32.25 -5.76
CA MET A 78 -0.32 32.25 -4.42
C MET A 78 -0.12 30.91 -3.70
N LEU A 79 0.21 29.83 -4.43
CA LEU A 79 0.39 28.48 -3.87
C LEU A 79 1.57 28.45 -2.89
N PRO A 80 1.41 27.99 -1.64
CA PRO A 80 2.49 27.87 -0.66
C PRO A 80 3.63 26.97 -1.12
N LEU A 81 4.87 27.30 -0.74
CA LEU A 81 6.09 26.61 -1.21
C LEU A 81 6.07 25.08 -1.02
N PRO A 82 5.63 24.52 0.12
CA PRO A 82 5.56 23.04 0.25
C PRO A 82 4.69 22.40 -0.82
N TYR A 83 3.54 22.99 -1.11
CA TYR A 83 2.61 22.49 -2.12
C TYR A 83 3.10 22.75 -3.55
N ARG A 84 3.84 23.82 -3.80
CA ARG A 84 4.53 24.01 -5.09
C ARG A 84 5.54 22.90 -5.36
N ILE A 85 6.34 22.52 -4.36
CA ILE A 85 7.28 21.41 -4.50
C ILE A 85 6.53 20.10 -4.68
N ALA A 86 5.46 19.86 -3.91
CA ALA A 86 4.63 18.66 -4.03
C ALA A 86 3.87 18.59 -5.37
N ALA A 87 3.50 19.74 -5.96
CA ALA A 87 2.90 19.82 -7.28
C ALA A 87 3.79 19.18 -8.39
N THR A 88 5.11 19.06 -8.14
CA THR A 88 6.02 18.32 -9.03
C THR A 88 5.50 16.91 -9.32
N TRP A 89 4.86 16.24 -8.37
CA TRP A 89 4.24 14.92 -8.54
C TRP A 89 2.72 14.92 -8.51
N GLY A 90 2.09 16.09 -8.41
CA GLY A 90 0.65 16.25 -8.49
C GLY A 90 0.08 16.09 -9.91
N SER A 91 0.91 16.28 -10.93
CA SER A 91 0.55 16.13 -12.33
C SER A 91 0.78 14.72 -12.86
N HIS A 92 0.18 14.42 -14.03
CA HIS A 92 0.44 13.17 -14.73
C HIS A 92 1.92 12.99 -15.07
N GLU A 93 2.53 13.98 -15.70
CA GLU A 93 3.92 13.97 -16.19
C GLU A 93 4.92 13.88 -15.03
N GLY A 94 4.69 14.70 -14.01
CA GLY A 94 5.57 14.77 -12.85
C GLY A 94 5.51 13.54 -11.95
N SER A 95 4.33 12.95 -11.79
CA SER A 95 4.19 11.70 -11.03
C SER A 95 4.81 10.50 -11.76
N MET A 96 4.79 10.49 -13.10
CA MET A 96 5.51 9.48 -13.88
C MET A 96 7.03 9.67 -13.82
N LEU A 97 7.49 10.92 -13.72
CA LEU A 97 8.90 11.20 -13.46
C LEU A 97 9.33 10.71 -12.07
N LEU A 98 8.48 10.90 -11.04
CA LEU A 98 8.70 10.34 -9.71
C LEU A 98 8.75 8.80 -9.75
N TRP A 99 7.84 8.16 -10.50
CA TRP A 99 7.85 6.71 -10.70
C TRP A 99 9.18 6.21 -11.28
N ALA A 100 9.65 6.86 -12.37
CA ALA A 100 10.92 6.52 -13.01
C ALA A 100 12.14 6.82 -12.11
N LEU A 101 12.09 7.90 -11.31
CA LEU A 101 13.10 8.18 -10.29
C LEU A 101 13.17 7.07 -9.25
N MET A 102 12.02 6.63 -8.71
CA MET A 102 11.98 5.53 -7.72
C MET A 102 12.56 4.24 -8.30
N LEU A 103 12.27 3.92 -9.57
CA LEU A 103 12.87 2.78 -10.27
C LEU A 103 14.40 2.91 -10.34
N GLY A 104 14.91 4.08 -10.72
CA GLY A 104 16.34 4.37 -10.75
C GLY A 104 16.99 4.22 -9.36
N LEU A 105 16.35 4.72 -8.31
CA LEU A 105 16.84 4.63 -6.93
C LEU A 105 16.86 3.18 -6.43
N TRP A 106 15.81 2.38 -6.68
CA TRP A 106 15.81 0.96 -6.36
C TRP A 106 16.92 0.21 -7.09
N THR A 107 17.11 0.51 -8.36
CA THR A 107 18.17 -0.12 -9.16
C THR A 107 19.56 0.24 -8.67
N ALA A 108 19.78 1.53 -8.34
CA ALA A 108 21.03 2.01 -7.72
C ALA A 108 21.28 1.38 -6.35
N ALA A 109 20.21 1.19 -5.55
CA ALA A 109 20.31 0.50 -4.28
C ALA A 109 20.75 -0.97 -4.46
N VAL A 110 20.19 -1.71 -5.42
CA VAL A 110 20.63 -3.07 -5.75
C VAL A 110 22.10 -3.08 -6.22
N ALA A 111 22.50 -2.12 -7.05
CA ALA A 111 23.89 -1.99 -7.50
C ALA A 111 24.85 -1.77 -6.31
N SER A 112 24.50 -0.89 -5.38
CA SER A 112 25.36 -0.46 -4.27
C SER A 112 25.38 -1.45 -3.11
N PHE A 113 24.22 -1.94 -2.70
CA PHE A 113 24.06 -2.82 -1.52
C PHE A 113 24.03 -4.30 -1.87
N GLY A 114 23.86 -4.67 -3.13
CA GLY A 114 23.84 -6.05 -3.62
C GLY A 114 25.23 -6.73 -3.69
N ARG A 115 26.19 -6.34 -2.86
CA ARG A 115 27.57 -6.89 -2.88
C ARG A 115 27.64 -8.37 -2.49
N THR A 116 26.66 -8.90 -1.79
CA THR A 116 26.54 -10.32 -1.46
C THR A 116 25.99 -11.16 -2.61
N LEU A 117 25.40 -10.51 -3.62
CA LEU A 117 24.98 -11.16 -4.86
C LEU A 117 26.21 -11.56 -5.69
N GLY A 118 26.20 -12.74 -6.28
CA GLY A 118 27.18 -13.06 -7.30
C GLY A 118 27.10 -12.07 -8.47
N THR A 119 28.25 -11.74 -9.06
CA THR A 119 28.34 -10.72 -10.13
C THR A 119 27.41 -10.99 -11.31
N LEU A 120 27.25 -12.27 -11.69
CA LEU A 120 26.35 -12.70 -12.77
C LEU A 120 24.87 -12.41 -12.46
N VAL A 121 24.42 -12.77 -11.26
CA VAL A 121 23.03 -12.53 -10.85
C VAL A 121 22.75 -11.03 -10.77
N ARG A 122 23.64 -10.27 -10.12
CA ARG A 122 23.51 -8.82 -10.01
C ARG A 122 23.44 -8.16 -11.38
N SER A 123 24.32 -8.53 -12.32
CA SER A 123 24.34 -7.98 -13.67
C SER A 123 23.04 -8.24 -14.43
N ARG A 124 22.47 -9.45 -14.31
CA ARG A 124 21.16 -9.76 -14.91
C ARG A 124 20.04 -8.95 -14.29
N VAL A 125 20.00 -8.81 -12.96
CA VAL A 125 19.00 -7.98 -12.26
C VAL A 125 19.09 -6.52 -12.76
N LEU A 126 20.30 -5.95 -12.81
CA LEU A 126 20.49 -4.60 -13.33
C LEU A 126 20.08 -4.46 -14.79
N GLY A 127 20.39 -5.46 -15.63
CA GLY A 127 19.96 -5.47 -17.03
C GLY A 127 18.44 -5.49 -17.18
N VAL A 128 17.73 -6.32 -16.41
CA VAL A 128 16.26 -6.36 -16.44
C VAL A 128 15.65 -5.03 -15.95
N GLN A 129 16.20 -4.46 -14.91
CA GLN A 129 15.76 -3.12 -14.43
C GLN A 129 16.04 -2.04 -15.50
N GLY A 130 17.14 -2.12 -16.22
CA GLY A 130 17.45 -1.24 -17.38
C GLY A 130 16.38 -1.35 -18.46
N PHE A 131 15.93 -2.57 -18.80
CA PHE A 131 14.84 -2.77 -19.74
C PHE A 131 13.54 -2.11 -19.31
N VAL A 132 13.14 -2.27 -18.04
CA VAL A 132 11.96 -1.59 -17.49
C VAL A 132 12.13 -0.07 -17.52
N SER A 133 13.32 0.44 -17.17
CA SER A 133 13.64 1.87 -17.23
C SER A 133 13.52 2.46 -18.63
N ILE A 134 13.94 1.72 -19.68
CA ILE A 134 13.79 2.14 -21.08
C ILE A 134 12.31 2.38 -21.41
N GLY A 135 11.41 1.46 -21.03
CA GLY A 135 9.98 1.61 -21.30
C GLY A 135 9.40 2.88 -20.68
N PHE A 136 9.69 3.13 -19.38
CA PHE A 136 9.19 4.33 -18.71
C PHE A 136 9.83 5.64 -19.19
N LEU A 137 11.12 5.62 -19.53
CA LEU A 137 11.79 6.81 -20.08
C LEU A 137 11.30 7.13 -21.49
N LEU A 138 11.04 6.13 -22.33
CA LEU A 138 10.39 6.34 -23.61
C LEU A 138 8.98 6.90 -23.42
N PHE A 139 8.18 6.36 -22.49
CA PHE A 139 6.85 6.90 -22.18
C PHE A 139 6.93 8.39 -21.80
N LEU A 140 7.83 8.75 -20.88
CA LEU A 140 8.02 10.14 -20.48
C LEU A 140 8.41 11.05 -21.66
N LEU A 141 9.34 10.60 -22.49
CA LEU A 141 9.87 11.44 -23.58
C LEU A 141 8.91 11.58 -24.77
N THR A 142 8.05 10.58 -25.01
CA THR A 142 7.20 10.56 -26.21
C THR A 142 5.75 10.94 -25.96
N THR A 143 5.21 10.64 -24.77
CA THR A 143 3.78 10.84 -24.48
C THR A 143 3.51 11.72 -23.27
N SER A 144 4.47 11.91 -22.37
CA SER A 144 4.23 12.55 -21.07
C SER A 144 5.43 13.36 -20.60
N ASN A 145 5.96 14.23 -21.49
CA ASN A 145 7.18 15.00 -21.22
C ASN A 145 6.96 16.10 -20.18
N PRO A 146 7.53 16.00 -18.97
CA PRO A 146 7.36 17.01 -17.93
C PRO A 146 8.04 18.35 -18.23
N PHE A 147 8.91 18.41 -19.27
CA PHE A 147 9.63 19.60 -19.71
C PHE A 147 9.06 20.20 -21.01
N GLU A 148 7.81 19.85 -21.38
CA GLU A 148 7.13 20.45 -22.52
C GLU A 148 6.96 21.96 -22.30
N ARG A 149 7.33 22.76 -23.34
CA ARG A 149 7.24 24.22 -23.32
C ARG A 149 5.90 24.72 -23.77
N SER A 150 5.42 25.79 -23.13
CA SER A 150 4.28 26.61 -23.55
C SER A 150 4.78 28.00 -23.93
N LEU A 151 4.63 28.37 -25.18
CA LEU A 151 5.07 29.66 -25.70
C LEU A 151 3.94 30.35 -26.45
N PRO A 152 3.57 31.60 -26.10
CA PRO A 152 4.17 32.42 -25.03
C PRO A 152 3.86 31.87 -23.66
N ALA A 153 4.78 32.07 -22.68
CA ALA A 153 4.54 31.70 -21.30
C ALA A 153 3.40 32.55 -20.71
N PRO A 154 2.45 31.94 -20.00
CA PRO A 154 1.40 32.73 -19.32
C PRO A 154 2.00 33.57 -18.19
N PRO A 155 1.37 34.71 -17.82
CA PRO A 155 1.88 35.59 -16.76
C PRO A 155 1.76 34.96 -15.36
N ASP A 156 0.82 34.05 -15.16
CA ASP A 156 0.62 33.21 -13.99
C ASP A 156 0.09 31.84 -14.40
N GLY A 157 0.16 30.84 -13.50
CA GLY A 157 -0.33 29.50 -13.75
C GLY A 157 -1.70 29.26 -13.13
N ARG A 158 -2.21 28.03 -13.36
CA ARG A 158 -3.45 27.54 -12.76
C ARG A 158 -3.17 26.98 -11.36
N ASP A 159 -4.17 27.05 -10.49
CA ASP A 159 -4.02 26.50 -9.16
C ASP A 159 -3.87 24.96 -9.18
N LEU A 160 -3.16 24.44 -8.20
CA LEU A 160 -3.16 23.01 -7.91
C LEU A 160 -4.57 22.60 -7.47
N ASN A 161 -5.01 21.40 -7.81
CA ASN A 161 -6.28 20.86 -7.33
C ASN A 161 -6.33 21.00 -5.79
N PRO A 162 -7.40 21.59 -5.23
CA PRO A 162 -7.56 21.80 -3.77
C PRO A 162 -7.27 20.57 -2.93
N LEU A 163 -7.79 19.40 -3.31
CA LEU A 163 -7.51 18.11 -2.65
C LEU A 163 -6.02 17.77 -2.54
N LEU A 164 -5.18 18.34 -3.38
CA LEU A 164 -3.74 18.10 -3.38
C LEU A 164 -2.96 19.15 -2.56
N GLN A 165 -3.64 20.15 -2.01
CA GLN A 165 -3.03 21.20 -1.20
C GLN A 165 -3.03 20.83 0.29
N ASP A 166 -2.58 19.62 0.58
CA ASP A 166 -2.58 19.00 1.90
C ASP A 166 -1.23 18.30 2.20
N PRO A 167 -0.81 18.19 3.48
CA PRO A 167 0.38 17.43 3.88
C PRO A 167 0.38 15.96 3.42
N GLY A 168 -0.80 15.33 3.29
CA GLY A 168 -0.94 13.98 2.74
C GLY A 168 -0.36 13.87 1.35
N MET A 169 -0.57 14.88 0.49
CA MET A 169 0.02 14.95 -0.85
C MET A 169 1.55 15.00 -0.84
N VAL A 170 2.16 15.54 0.20
CA VAL A 170 3.63 15.62 0.31
C VAL A 170 4.23 14.23 0.57
N LEU A 171 3.59 13.41 1.40
CA LEU A 171 4.15 12.16 1.93
C LEU A 171 3.61 10.90 1.26
N HIS A 172 2.30 10.84 0.97
CA HIS A 172 1.65 9.62 0.47
C HIS A 172 2.21 9.14 -0.88
N PRO A 173 2.28 9.96 -1.97
CA PRO A 173 2.69 9.47 -3.27
C PRO A 173 4.15 8.96 -3.29
N PRO A 174 5.14 9.65 -2.67
CA PRO A 174 6.50 9.12 -2.60
C PRO A 174 6.60 7.76 -1.88
N LEU A 175 5.88 7.56 -0.77
CA LEU A 175 5.88 6.28 -0.06
C LEU A 175 5.16 5.18 -0.83
N LEU A 176 4.03 5.51 -1.46
CA LEU A 176 3.29 4.59 -2.32
C LEU A 176 4.18 4.11 -3.47
N TYR A 177 4.84 5.02 -4.18
CA TYR A 177 5.72 4.66 -5.29
C TYR A 177 6.97 3.89 -4.85
N LEU A 178 7.56 4.19 -3.71
CA LEU A 178 8.64 3.36 -3.15
C LEU A 178 8.19 1.90 -3.00
N GLY A 179 6.98 1.66 -2.52
CA GLY A 179 6.44 0.31 -2.39
C GLY A 179 6.09 -0.32 -3.74
N TYR A 180 5.29 0.39 -4.49
CA TYR A 180 4.70 -0.04 -5.76
C TYR A 180 5.76 -0.39 -6.82
N VAL A 181 6.71 0.52 -7.02
CA VAL A 181 7.84 0.34 -7.93
C VAL A 181 8.85 -0.66 -7.38
N GLY A 182 8.97 -0.77 -6.05
CA GLY A 182 9.91 -1.67 -5.40
C GLY A 182 9.72 -3.15 -5.77
N PHE A 183 8.50 -3.58 -6.13
CA PHE A 183 8.26 -4.94 -6.64
C PHE A 183 8.94 -5.22 -7.98
N SER A 184 9.37 -4.20 -8.73
CA SER A 184 10.22 -4.38 -9.91
C SER A 184 11.53 -5.11 -9.59
N VAL A 185 12.05 -4.94 -8.37
CA VAL A 185 13.26 -5.64 -7.93
C VAL A 185 12.98 -7.14 -7.78
N ALA A 186 11.87 -7.52 -7.13
CA ALA A 186 11.47 -8.93 -7.00
C ALA A 186 11.24 -9.57 -8.38
N PHE A 187 10.58 -8.86 -9.29
CA PHE A 187 10.42 -9.24 -10.70
C PHE A 187 11.77 -9.44 -11.39
N ALA A 188 12.69 -8.49 -11.29
CA ALA A 188 14.01 -8.59 -11.91
C ALA A 188 14.81 -9.77 -11.36
N PHE A 189 14.69 -10.09 -10.06
CA PHE A 189 15.26 -11.30 -9.48
C PHE A 189 14.66 -12.58 -10.08
N ALA A 190 13.34 -12.61 -10.30
CA ALA A 190 12.67 -13.77 -10.91
C ALA A 190 13.12 -13.98 -12.37
N ILE A 191 13.16 -12.91 -13.18
CA ILE A 191 13.67 -12.97 -14.56
C ILE A 191 15.15 -13.40 -14.60
N ALA A 192 15.99 -12.81 -13.74
CA ALA A 192 17.41 -13.16 -13.65
C ALA A 192 17.62 -14.64 -13.27
N ALA A 193 16.78 -15.19 -12.38
CA ALA A 193 16.80 -16.59 -12.01
C ALA A 193 16.42 -17.51 -13.17
N MET A 194 15.38 -17.18 -13.92
CA MET A 194 14.97 -17.93 -15.10
C MET A 194 16.03 -17.90 -16.22
N LEU A 195 16.65 -16.74 -16.47
CA LEU A 195 17.77 -16.60 -17.40
C LEU A 195 19.02 -17.36 -16.93
N GLY A 196 19.24 -17.43 -15.63
CA GLY A 196 20.38 -18.10 -15.01
C GLY A 196 20.20 -19.61 -14.79
N GLY A 197 18.98 -20.12 -14.89
CA GLY A 197 18.65 -21.53 -14.68
C GLY A 197 18.75 -21.99 -13.21
N ARG A 198 18.70 -21.07 -12.23
CA ARG A 198 18.84 -21.39 -10.80
C ARG A 198 17.83 -20.65 -9.94
N VAL A 199 17.08 -21.43 -9.13
CA VAL A 199 16.21 -20.94 -8.05
C VAL A 199 16.56 -21.75 -6.81
N ASP A 200 17.46 -21.22 -6.00
CA ASP A 200 17.97 -21.89 -4.80
C ASP A 200 17.72 -21.04 -3.52
N ALA A 201 18.11 -21.59 -2.38
CA ALA A 201 17.97 -20.90 -1.08
C ALA A 201 18.81 -19.61 -1.00
N ALA A 202 19.88 -19.48 -1.78
CA ALA A 202 20.67 -18.26 -1.81
C ALA A 202 19.92 -17.16 -2.58
N TRP A 203 19.33 -17.49 -3.72
CA TRP A 203 18.50 -16.56 -4.50
C TRP A 203 17.33 -16.02 -3.67
N THR A 204 16.57 -16.88 -2.99
CA THR A 204 15.45 -16.47 -2.15
C THR A 204 15.87 -15.59 -0.98
N ARG A 205 17.02 -15.90 -0.35
CA ARG A 205 17.58 -15.08 0.73
C ARG A 205 17.97 -13.69 0.23
N TRP A 206 18.43 -13.57 -1.00
CA TRP A 206 18.76 -12.27 -1.60
C TRP A 206 17.51 -11.46 -1.99
N ALA A 207 16.49 -12.12 -2.53
CA ALA A 207 15.26 -11.44 -2.96
C ALA A 207 14.40 -10.94 -1.77
N ARG A 208 14.39 -11.67 -0.64
CA ARG A 208 13.50 -11.37 0.51
C ARG A 208 13.63 -9.96 1.07
N PRO A 209 14.81 -9.41 1.39
CA PRO A 209 14.90 -8.07 1.95
C PRO A 209 14.31 -6.99 1.06
N TRP A 210 14.52 -7.09 -0.25
CA TRP A 210 14.00 -6.16 -1.25
C TRP A 210 12.48 -6.25 -1.35
N THR A 211 11.95 -7.48 -1.44
CA THR A 211 10.50 -7.73 -1.45
C THR A 211 9.84 -7.22 -0.18
N THR A 212 10.45 -7.48 0.99
CA THR A 212 9.92 -7.02 2.28
C THR A 212 9.95 -5.50 2.37
N ALA A 213 11.03 -4.84 1.91
CA ALA A 213 11.11 -3.38 1.90
C ALA A 213 10.03 -2.75 1.01
N ALA A 214 9.85 -3.28 -0.22
CA ALA A 214 8.79 -2.84 -1.12
C ALA A 214 7.41 -2.98 -0.46
N TRP A 215 7.13 -4.12 0.17
CA TRP A 215 5.89 -4.37 0.87
C TRP A 215 5.66 -3.41 2.06
N CYS A 216 6.71 -3.10 2.85
CA CYS A 216 6.61 -2.15 3.96
C CYS A 216 6.27 -0.73 3.46
N PHE A 217 6.96 -0.25 2.43
CA PHE A 217 6.67 1.06 1.84
C PHE A 217 5.28 1.11 1.22
N LEU A 218 4.84 0.03 0.56
CA LEU A 218 3.48 -0.04 0.02
C LEU A 218 2.44 -0.05 1.13
N THR A 219 2.67 -0.78 2.23
CA THR A 219 1.80 -0.75 3.41
C THR A 219 1.66 0.67 3.95
N LEU A 220 2.77 1.38 4.16
CA LEU A 220 2.74 2.77 4.64
C LEU A 220 2.09 3.72 3.63
N GLY A 221 2.36 3.53 2.33
CA GLY A 221 1.76 4.33 1.27
C GLY A 221 0.24 4.18 1.25
N ILE A 222 -0.29 2.95 1.26
CA ILE A 222 -1.74 2.68 1.32
C ILE A 222 -2.34 3.27 2.61
N THR A 223 -1.68 3.06 3.75
CA THR A 223 -2.14 3.58 5.04
C THR A 223 -2.28 5.09 5.04
N LEU A 224 -1.26 5.80 4.54
CA LEU A 224 -1.30 7.27 4.45
C LEU A 224 -2.37 7.77 3.49
N GLY A 225 -2.59 7.07 2.37
CA GLY A 225 -3.66 7.43 1.44
C GLY A 225 -5.05 7.25 2.05
N SER A 226 -5.27 6.16 2.77
CA SER A 226 -6.51 5.89 3.50
C SER A 226 -6.76 6.93 4.60
N TRP A 227 -5.72 7.27 5.36
CA TRP A 227 -5.81 8.30 6.40
C TRP A 227 -6.05 9.69 5.81
N TRP A 228 -5.38 10.03 4.70
CA TRP A 228 -5.59 11.28 3.98
C TRP A 228 -7.03 11.39 3.45
N ALA A 229 -7.55 10.35 2.80
CA ALA A 229 -8.95 10.32 2.35
C ALA A 229 -9.93 10.52 3.50
N TYR A 230 -9.65 9.96 4.68
CA TYR A 230 -10.48 10.06 5.87
C TYR A 230 -10.64 11.49 6.37
N TYR A 231 -9.55 12.25 6.50
CA TYR A 231 -9.65 13.61 7.06
C TYR A 231 -9.91 14.68 6.01
N GLU A 232 -9.53 14.45 4.74
CA GLU A 232 -9.55 15.46 3.68
C GLU A 232 -10.87 15.48 2.89
N LEU A 233 -11.49 14.32 2.62
CA LEU A 233 -12.66 14.27 1.74
C LEU A 233 -13.96 14.75 2.42
N GLY A 234 -14.01 14.81 3.73
CA GLY A 234 -15.21 15.22 4.46
C GLY A 234 -16.37 14.20 4.42
N TRP A 235 -16.11 12.98 3.91
CA TRP A 235 -17.13 11.93 3.76
C TRP A 235 -17.15 10.94 4.93
N GLY A 236 -16.24 11.08 5.88
CA GLY A 236 -16.11 10.21 7.04
C GLY A 236 -15.67 8.78 6.73
N GLY A 237 -15.46 8.39 5.48
CA GLY A 237 -14.99 7.06 5.09
C GLY A 237 -13.46 6.94 5.15
N TRP A 238 -12.96 5.73 5.35
CA TRP A 238 -11.53 5.44 5.39
C TRP A 238 -11.05 4.54 4.23
N TRP A 239 -11.97 3.85 3.52
CA TRP A 239 -11.70 3.00 2.35
C TRP A 239 -12.96 2.92 1.49
N PHE A 240 -12.85 3.21 0.21
CA PHE A 240 -13.99 3.35 -0.71
C PHE A 240 -14.04 2.27 -1.78
N TRP A 241 -13.07 1.36 -1.82
CA TRP A 241 -12.90 0.40 -2.90
C TRP A 241 -12.79 1.07 -4.28
N ASP A 242 -12.26 2.30 -4.30
CA ASP A 242 -11.99 3.02 -5.53
C ASP A 242 -11.02 2.22 -6.42
N PRO A 243 -11.15 2.25 -7.76
CA PRO A 243 -10.25 1.55 -8.66
C PRO A 243 -8.76 1.86 -8.44
N VAL A 244 -8.41 3.07 -8.00
CA VAL A 244 -7.02 3.45 -7.71
C VAL A 244 -6.54 2.89 -6.37
N GLU A 245 -7.39 2.87 -5.36
CA GLU A 245 -7.13 2.16 -4.09
C GLU A 245 -6.89 0.67 -4.37
N ASN A 246 -7.79 0.04 -5.13
CA ASN A 246 -7.69 -1.35 -5.53
C ASN A 246 -6.41 -1.63 -6.33
N ALA A 247 -6.00 -0.72 -7.23
CA ALA A 247 -4.78 -0.82 -8.01
C ALA A 247 -3.53 -0.92 -7.13
N SER A 248 -3.51 -0.25 -5.98
CA SER A 248 -2.41 -0.34 -5.02
C SER A 248 -2.51 -1.57 -4.10
N PHE A 249 -3.72 -2.00 -3.79
CA PHE A 249 -3.98 -3.12 -2.88
C PHE A 249 -3.69 -4.49 -3.51
N MET A 250 -3.96 -4.66 -4.81
CA MET A 250 -3.69 -5.91 -5.52
C MET A 250 -2.21 -6.36 -5.44
N PRO A 251 -1.20 -5.52 -5.78
CA PRO A 251 0.20 -5.90 -5.62
C PRO A 251 0.61 -6.11 -4.16
N TRP A 252 -0.06 -5.46 -3.19
CA TRP A 252 0.14 -5.71 -1.76
C TRP A 252 -0.29 -7.13 -1.35
N LEU A 253 -1.44 -7.60 -1.81
CA LEU A 253 -1.95 -8.97 -1.57
C LEU A 253 -0.99 -10.03 -2.13
N VAL A 254 -0.61 -9.88 -3.41
CA VAL A 254 0.33 -10.82 -4.06
C VAL A 254 1.74 -10.70 -3.48
N GLY A 255 2.17 -9.50 -3.10
CA GLY A 255 3.43 -9.26 -2.39
C GLY A 255 3.48 -9.97 -1.03
N THR A 256 2.35 -9.99 -0.30
CA THR A 256 2.20 -10.76 0.95
C THR A 256 2.35 -12.26 0.69
N ALA A 257 1.67 -12.80 -0.33
CA ALA A 257 1.83 -14.20 -0.74
C ALA A 257 3.28 -14.51 -1.15
N LEU A 258 3.92 -13.61 -1.90
CA LEU A 258 5.31 -13.74 -2.33
C LEU A 258 6.28 -13.82 -1.13
N MET A 259 6.13 -12.96 -0.12
CA MET A 259 6.97 -13.01 1.09
C MET A 259 6.88 -14.36 1.78
N HIS A 260 5.68 -14.91 1.93
CA HIS A 260 5.48 -16.23 2.53
C HIS A 260 6.05 -17.36 1.66
N SER A 261 5.87 -17.27 0.34
CA SER A 261 6.42 -18.24 -0.61
C SER A 261 7.96 -18.23 -0.62
N LEU A 262 8.60 -17.06 -0.54
CA LEU A 262 10.05 -16.92 -0.41
C LEU A 262 10.59 -17.64 0.84
N ILE A 263 9.86 -17.57 1.97
CA ILE A 263 10.26 -18.26 3.21
C ILE A 263 10.24 -19.78 3.00
N VAL A 264 9.19 -20.32 2.38
CA VAL A 264 9.08 -21.76 2.12
C VAL A 264 10.16 -22.21 1.15
N THR A 265 10.40 -21.46 0.09
CA THR A 265 11.43 -21.77 -0.91
C THR A 265 12.84 -21.72 -0.28
N GLU A 266 13.13 -20.74 0.60
CA GLU A 266 14.42 -20.66 1.29
C GLU A 266 14.66 -21.83 2.25
N LEU A 267 13.66 -22.19 3.06
CA LEU A 267 13.83 -23.16 4.16
C LEU A 267 13.59 -24.60 3.74
N ARG A 268 12.75 -24.82 2.74
CA ARG A 268 12.26 -26.15 2.34
C ARG A 268 12.62 -26.53 0.91
N GLY A 269 13.01 -25.56 0.06
CA GLY A 269 13.29 -25.79 -1.36
C GLY A 269 12.03 -26.09 -2.19
N THR A 270 10.84 -25.96 -1.61
CA THR A 270 9.53 -26.14 -2.28
C THR A 270 8.99 -24.81 -2.78
N PHE A 271 7.90 -24.78 -3.53
CA PHE A 271 7.20 -23.61 -4.07
C PHE A 271 8.01 -22.76 -5.07
N ARG A 272 9.11 -23.25 -5.64
CA ARG A 272 10.00 -22.48 -6.51
C ARG A 272 9.26 -21.81 -7.68
N ASN A 273 8.49 -22.60 -8.44
CA ASN A 273 7.75 -22.10 -9.59
C ASN A 273 6.66 -21.12 -9.16
N TRP A 274 5.99 -21.42 -8.05
CA TRP A 274 4.98 -20.54 -7.46
C TRP A 274 5.60 -19.20 -7.02
N THR A 275 6.77 -19.22 -6.39
CA THR A 275 7.51 -18.02 -5.99
C THR A 275 7.90 -17.14 -7.19
N LEU A 276 8.34 -17.76 -8.30
CA LEU A 276 8.64 -17.03 -9.53
C LEU A 276 7.38 -16.37 -10.10
N LEU A 277 6.27 -17.12 -10.16
CA LEU A 277 5.00 -16.61 -10.68
C LEU A 277 4.47 -15.45 -9.83
N LEU A 278 4.53 -15.56 -8.51
CA LEU A 278 4.13 -14.48 -7.60
C LEU A 278 5.01 -13.23 -7.75
N ALA A 279 6.31 -13.39 -7.97
CA ALA A 279 7.22 -12.25 -8.20
C ALA A 279 6.91 -11.54 -9.54
N ILE A 280 6.56 -12.30 -10.58
CA ILE A 280 6.09 -11.74 -11.85
C ILE A 280 4.75 -11.03 -11.63
N ALA A 281 3.79 -11.68 -10.98
CA ALA A 281 2.45 -11.16 -10.75
C ALA A 281 2.45 -9.87 -9.91
N ALA A 282 3.27 -9.78 -8.86
CA ALA A 282 3.34 -8.60 -7.99
C ALA A 282 3.71 -7.32 -8.78
N PHE A 283 4.72 -7.40 -9.63
CA PHE A 283 5.11 -6.26 -10.47
C PHE A 283 4.17 -6.06 -11.66
N SER A 284 3.65 -7.13 -12.25
CA SER A 284 2.64 -7.04 -13.32
C SER A 284 1.40 -6.28 -12.85
N LEU A 285 0.93 -6.52 -11.62
CA LEU A 285 -0.19 -5.79 -11.03
C LEU A 285 0.16 -4.33 -10.75
N SER A 286 1.41 -4.02 -10.37
CA SER A 286 1.88 -2.62 -10.28
C SER A 286 1.83 -1.92 -11.65
N LEU A 287 2.21 -2.60 -12.73
CA LEU A 287 2.09 -2.05 -14.08
C LEU A 287 0.63 -1.92 -14.54
N VAL A 288 -0.22 -2.90 -14.26
CA VAL A 288 -1.66 -2.84 -14.54
C VAL A 288 -2.29 -1.66 -13.80
N GLY A 289 -1.97 -1.48 -12.53
CA GLY A 289 -2.43 -0.32 -11.77
C GLY A 289 -1.95 1.01 -12.37
N THR A 290 -0.71 1.07 -12.86
CA THR A 290 -0.19 2.24 -13.60
C THR A 290 -1.04 2.49 -14.86
N PHE A 291 -1.44 1.43 -15.58
CA PHE A 291 -2.34 1.54 -16.73
C PHE A 291 -3.72 2.07 -16.30
N ILE A 292 -4.34 1.46 -15.29
CA ILE A 292 -5.65 1.87 -14.78
C ILE A 292 -5.67 3.37 -14.48
N VAL A 293 -4.69 3.85 -13.70
CA VAL A 293 -4.64 5.24 -13.23
C VAL A 293 -4.28 6.23 -14.35
N ARG A 294 -3.50 5.82 -15.37
CA ARG A 294 -2.88 6.72 -16.35
C ARG A 294 -3.54 6.71 -17.73
N SER A 295 -4.35 5.72 -18.03
CA SER A 295 -5.07 5.63 -19.31
C SER A 295 -6.25 6.60 -19.41
N GLY A 296 -6.72 7.12 -18.27
CA GLY A 296 -7.93 7.94 -18.18
C GLY A 296 -9.22 7.17 -18.48
N VAL A 297 -9.18 5.84 -18.45
CA VAL A 297 -10.35 4.98 -18.76
C VAL A 297 -11.30 4.87 -17.57
N ILE A 298 -10.85 5.20 -16.35
CA ILE A 298 -11.65 5.07 -15.13
C ILE A 298 -12.23 6.40 -14.67
N THR A 299 -13.40 6.32 -14.04
CA THR A 299 -14.00 7.42 -13.28
C THR A 299 -13.55 7.28 -11.82
N SER A 300 -12.69 8.16 -11.36
CA SER A 300 -12.17 8.19 -9.98
C SER A 300 -11.75 9.62 -9.64
N VAL A 301 -11.79 9.98 -8.36
CA VAL A 301 -11.22 11.25 -7.84
C VAL A 301 -9.70 11.35 -8.08
N HIS A 302 -9.04 10.23 -8.32
CA HIS A 302 -7.61 10.13 -8.62
C HIS A 302 -7.32 10.02 -10.13
N ALA A 303 -8.35 10.04 -11.01
CA ALA A 303 -8.16 9.85 -12.44
C ALA A 303 -7.52 11.09 -13.09
N PHE A 304 -6.64 10.84 -14.05
CA PHE A 304 -6.11 11.88 -14.92
C PHE A 304 -6.95 12.00 -16.20
N ALA A 305 -6.83 13.12 -16.89
CA ALA A 305 -7.54 13.34 -18.15
C ALA A 305 -7.25 12.22 -19.16
N THR A 306 -8.27 11.81 -19.90
CA THR A 306 -8.19 10.80 -20.94
C THR A 306 -7.22 11.21 -22.05
N ASP A 307 -6.27 10.31 -22.36
CA ASP A 307 -5.35 10.45 -23.48
C ASP A 307 -5.11 9.06 -24.09
N PRO A 308 -5.71 8.78 -25.26
CA PRO A 308 -5.59 7.48 -25.91
C PRO A 308 -4.15 7.07 -26.24
N ALA A 309 -3.27 8.03 -26.56
CA ALA A 309 -1.88 7.74 -26.89
C ALA A 309 -1.13 7.19 -25.68
N ARG A 310 -1.37 7.75 -24.49
CA ARG A 310 -0.84 7.27 -23.21
C ARG A 310 -1.33 5.86 -22.90
N GLY A 311 -2.64 5.62 -23.06
CA GLY A 311 -3.25 4.30 -22.84
C GLY A 311 -2.65 3.22 -23.74
N VAL A 312 -2.53 3.47 -25.04
CA VAL A 312 -1.97 2.53 -26.02
C VAL A 312 -0.51 2.24 -25.73
N PHE A 313 0.29 3.25 -25.40
CA PHE A 313 1.70 3.04 -25.06
C PHE A 313 1.85 2.12 -23.84
N ILE A 314 1.15 2.43 -22.73
CA ILE A 314 1.26 1.64 -21.50
C ILE A 314 0.74 0.22 -21.73
N LEU A 315 -0.37 0.05 -22.46
CA LEU A 315 -0.91 -1.27 -22.79
C LEU A 315 0.09 -2.10 -23.62
N SER A 316 0.74 -1.49 -24.61
CA SER A 316 1.78 -2.14 -25.41
C SER A 316 2.97 -2.55 -24.55
N PHE A 317 3.38 -1.70 -23.63
CA PHE A 317 4.46 -2.00 -22.68
C PHE A 317 4.07 -3.14 -21.71
N LEU A 318 2.83 -3.16 -21.23
CA LEU A 318 2.28 -4.27 -20.44
C LEU A 318 2.36 -5.61 -21.19
N VAL A 319 1.93 -5.64 -22.45
CA VAL A 319 1.98 -6.85 -23.30
C VAL A 319 3.41 -7.36 -23.40
N VAL A 320 4.38 -6.46 -23.62
CA VAL A 320 5.79 -6.85 -23.74
C VAL A 320 6.35 -7.37 -22.41
N VAL A 321 6.12 -6.67 -21.30
CA VAL A 321 6.68 -7.03 -20.00
C VAL A 321 5.98 -8.28 -19.44
N ILE A 322 4.66 -8.29 -19.39
CA ILE A 322 3.88 -9.41 -18.82
C ILE A 322 3.94 -10.61 -19.75
N GLY A 323 3.65 -10.42 -21.05
CA GLY A 323 3.68 -11.48 -22.03
C GLY A 323 5.08 -12.12 -22.17
N GLY A 324 6.11 -11.29 -22.26
CA GLY A 324 7.50 -11.75 -22.31
C GLY A 324 7.94 -12.51 -21.06
N SER A 325 7.55 -12.05 -19.87
CA SER A 325 7.88 -12.73 -18.61
C SER A 325 7.13 -14.04 -18.43
N LEU A 326 5.84 -14.11 -18.79
CA LEU A 326 5.05 -15.33 -18.75
C LEU A 326 5.50 -16.34 -19.80
N PHE A 327 5.88 -15.88 -21.00
CA PHE A 327 6.50 -16.73 -22.01
C PHE A 327 7.83 -17.33 -21.49
N LEU A 328 8.70 -16.50 -20.92
CA LEU A 328 9.94 -16.97 -20.32
C LEU A 328 9.68 -17.96 -19.17
N TYR A 329 8.66 -17.70 -18.36
CA TYR A 329 8.24 -18.60 -17.29
C TYR A 329 7.78 -19.96 -17.85
N ALA A 330 6.88 -19.96 -18.82
CA ALA A 330 6.39 -21.19 -19.46
C ALA A 330 7.52 -22.02 -20.08
N TRP A 331 8.51 -21.35 -20.68
CA TRP A 331 9.67 -22.00 -21.28
C TRP A 331 10.66 -22.56 -20.27
N ARG A 332 10.92 -21.82 -19.16
CA ARG A 332 12.01 -22.14 -18.22
C ARG A 332 11.57 -22.89 -16.96
N ALA A 333 10.35 -22.67 -16.46
CA ALA A 333 9.88 -23.25 -15.20
C ALA A 333 9.91 -24.79 -15.19
N PRO A 334 9.58 -25.53 -16.28
CA PRO A 334 9.66 -26.98 -16.28
C PRO A 334 11.10 -27.50 -16.06
N ARG A 335 12.10 -26.79 -16.62
CA ARG A 335 13.52 -27.16 -16.45
C ARG A 335 14.04 -26.89 -15.06
N LEU A 336 13.53 -25.83 -14.41
CA LEU A 336 13.88 -25.48 -13.03
C LEU A 336 13.26 -26.44 -11.99
N ALA A 337 12.19 -27.14 -12.36
CA ALA A 337 11.53 -28.13 -11.54
C ALA A 337 12.18 -29.53 -11.62
N GLN A 338 12.95 -29.81 -12.68
CA GLN A 338 13.60 -31.11 -12.88
C GLN A 338 14.62 -31.41 -11.78
N GLY A 339 14.64 -32.64 -11.29
CA GLY A 339 15.57 -33.11 -10.25
C GLY A 339 15.12 -32.95 -8.81
N ASN A 340 13.93 -32.42 -8.55
CA ASN A 340 13.36 -32.37 -7.21
C ASN A 340 12.34 -33.50 -7.04
N ALA A 341 12.57 -34.39 -6.07
CA ALA A 341 11.53 -35.31 -5.62
C ALA A 341 10.30 -34.50 -5.12
N PRO A 342 9.06 -34.95 -5.41
CA PRO A 342 7.87 -34.30 -4.89
C PRO A 342 7.95 -34.25 -3.36
N ALA A 343 7.93 -33.05 -2.81
CA ALA A 343 7.95 -32.88 -1.34
C ALA A 343 6.60 -33.35 -0.79
N THR A 344 6.60 -34.45 -0.07
CA THR A 344 5.42 -34.92 0.66
C THR A 344 5.29 -34.14 1.99
N PHE A 345 4.15 -33.53 2.20
CA PHE A 345 3.79 -32.88 3.47
C PHE A 345 2.30 -33.13 3.78
N SER A 346 1.95 -33.24 5.06
CA SER A 346 0.60 -33.49 5.47
C SER A 346 -0.28 -32.25 5.33
N PHE A 347 -1.59 -32.48 5.24
CA PHE A 347 -2.59 -31.38 5.16
C PHE A 347 -2.44 -30.39 6.34
N SER A 348 -2.15 -30.87 7.54
CA SER A 348 -1.99 -30.05 8.74
C SER A 348 -0.56 -29.49 8.94
N SER A 349 0.31 -29.53 7.92
CA SER A 349 1.68 -29.00 8.00
C SER A 349 1.72 -27.48 7.82
N ARG A 350 2.84 -26.85 8.24
CA ARG A 350 3.08 -25.45 7.98
C ARG A 350 3.12 -25.12 6.49
N GLU A 351 3.65 -26.03 5.67
CA GLU A 351 3.69 -25.90 4.21
C GLU A 351 2.27 -25.79 3.64
N SER A 352 1.35 -26.65 4.06
CA SER A 352 -0.04 -26.63 3.59
C SER A 352 -0.77 -25.36 4.02
N MET A 353 -0.54 -24.89 5.25
CA MET A 353 -1.13 -23.64 5.73
C MET A 353 -0.60 -22.42 4.98
N LEU A 354 0.70 -22.39 4.64
CA LEU A 354 1.28 -21.32 3.83
C LEU A 354 0.81 -21.39 2.37
N LEU A 355 0.58 -22.60 1.84
CA LEU A 355 -0.01 -22.77 0.51
C LEU A 355 -1.46 -22.26 0.48
N ALA A 356 -2.25 -22.63 1.48
CA ALA A 356 -3.64 -22.16 1.61
C ALA A 356 -3.70 -20.62 1.77
N ASN A 357 -2.83 -20.05 2.61
CA ASN A 357 -2.70 -18.60 2.75
C ASN A 357 -2.36 -17.92 1.41
N ASN A 358 -1.39 -18.44 0.68
CA ASN A 358 -1.02 -17.89 -0.62
C ASN A 358 -2.15 -18.00 -1.64
N LEU A 359 -2.87 -19.12 -1.65
CA LEU A 359 -4.00 -19.33 -2.54
C LEU A 359 -5.14 -18.35 -2.22
N LEU A 360 -5.50 -18.20 -0.95
CA LEU A 360 -6.55 -17.27 -0.51
C LEU A 360 -6.21 -15.82 -0.86
N LEU A 361 -4.95 -15.39 -0.65
CA LEU A 361 -4.49 -14.05 -1.03
C LEU A 361 -4.54 -13.81 -2.55
N VAL A 362 -4.17 -14.81 -3.36
CA VAL A 362 -4.22 -14.71 -4.83
C VAL A 362 -5.66 -14.70 -5.32
N VAL A 363 -6.55 -15.53 -4.74
CA VAL A 363 -7.97 -15.53 -5.10
C VAL A 363 -8.64 -14.22 -4.68
N ALA A 364 -8.33 -13.69 -3.49
CA ALA A 364 -8.80 -12.37 -3.06
C ALA A 364 -8.32 -11.26 -4.01
N CYS A 365 -7.05 -11.30 -4.42
CA CYS A 365 -6.52 -10.38 -5.44
C CYS A 365 -7.26 -10.51 -6.77
N ALA A 366 -7.53 -11.72 -7.23
CA ALA A 366 -8.27 -11.96 -8.48
C ALA A 366 -9.71 -11.45 -8.40
N ALA A 367 -10.38 -11.60 -7.25
CA ALA A 367 -11.71 -11.05 -7.02
C ALA A 367 -11.73 -9.52 -7.03
N VAL A 368 -10.75 -8.88 -6.39
CA VAL A 368 -10.58 -7.41 -6.44
C VAL A 368 -10.29 -6.95 -7.88
N PHE A 369 -9.40 -7.65 -8.59
CA PHE A 369 -9.09 -7.37 -9.99
C PHE A 369 -10.34 -7.47 -10.88
N LEU A 370 -11.12 -8.54 -10.74
CA LEU A 370 -12.34 -8.75 -11.51
C LEU A 370 -13.34 -7.62 -11.25
N GLY A 371 -13.64 -7.31 -9.98
CA GLY A 371 -14.56 -6.23 -9.62
C GLY A 371 -14.11 -4.85 -10.13
N THR A 372 -12.81 -4.60 -10.17
CA THR A 372 -12.25 -3.33 -10.65
C THR A 372 -12.25 -3.24 -12.17
N MET A 373 -11.94 -4.32 -12.89
CA MET A 373 -11.80 -4.33 -14.35
C MET A 373 -13.11 -4.62 -15.08
N TYR A 374 -14.07 -5.27 -14.45
CA TYR A 374 -15.31 -5.67 -15.09
C TYR A 374 -16.17 -4.50 -15.61
N PRO A 375 -16.36 -3.39 -14.85
CA PRO A 375 -17.03 -2.21 -15.38
C PRO A 375 -16.34 -1.63 -16.61
N LEU A 376 -15.01 -1.57 -16.61
CA LEU A 376 -14.20 -1.09 -17.73
C LEU A 376 -14.36 -1.95 -18.97
N LEU A 377 -14.40 -3.26 -18.80
CA LEU A 377 -14.57 -4.20 -19.91
C LEU A 377 -15.94 -4.03 -20.56
N LEU A 378 -17.00 -3.90 -19.77
CA LEU A 378 -18.35 -3.70 -20.28
C LEU A 378 -18.49 -2.37 -21.03
N ASP A 379 -17.96 -1.28 -20.48
CA ASP A 379 -17.98 0.05 -21.10
C ASP A 379 -17.21 0.04 -22.44
N THR A 380 -16.01 -0.59 -22.45
CA THR A 380 -15.17 -0.70 -23.66
C THR A 380 -15.83 -1.54 -24.77
N LEU A 381 -16.59 -2.57 -24.40
CA LEU A 381 -17.32 -3.44 -25.33
C LEU A 381 -18.70 -2.90 -25.68
N GLU A 382 -19.09 -1.71 -25.20
CA GLU A 382 -20.40 -1.08 -25.39
C GLU A 382 -21.58 -1.97 -24.91
N LEU A 383 -21.32 -2.86 -23.94
CA LEU A 383 -22.32 -3.78 -23.36
C LEU A 383 -23.13 -3.16 -22.21
N GLY A 384 -22.91 -1.86 -21.93
CA GLY A 384 -23.59 -1.11 -20.88
C GLY A 384 -22.65 -0.61 -19.80
N LYS A 385 -23.16 0.29 -18.94
CA LYS A 385 -22.42 0.85 -17.81
C LYS A 385 -22.93 0.25 -16.51
N ILE A 386 -22.05 -0.35 -15.74
CA ILE A 386 -22.34 -0.84 -14.39
C ILE A 386 -21.37 -0.19 -13.40
N SER A 387 -21.80 -0.08 -12.17
CA SER A 387 -20.94 0.31 -11.04
C SER A 387 -20.76 -0.87 -10.12
N VAL A 388 -19.50 -1.15 -9.75
CA VAL A 388 -19.15 -2.17 -8.74
C VAL A 388 -18.60 -1.42 -7.54
N GLY A 389 -19.31 -1.49 -6.43
CA GLY A 389 -18.98 -0.74 -5.21
C GLY A 389 -18.71 -1.64 -4.00
N PRO A 390 -18.63 -1.03 -2.79
CA PRO A 390 -18.33 -1.72 -1.53
C PRO A 390 -19.11 -3.02 -1.30
N PRO A 391 -20.43 -3.11 -1.59
CA PRO A 391 -21.19 -4.36 -1.33
C PRO A 391 -20.61 -5.59 -2.03
N TYR A 392 -20.12 -5.44 -3.27
CA TYR A 392 -19.48 -6.55 -3.98
C TYR A 392 -18.16 -6.95 -3.31
N PHE A 393 -17.29 -5.95 -3.07
CA PHE A 393 -15.97 -6.23 -2.52
C PHE A 393 -16.05 -6.83 -1.13
N GLU A 394 -16.91 -6.31 -0.27
CA GLU A 394 -17.10 -6.82 1.09
C GLU A 394 -17.68 -8.24 1.08
N ALA A 395 -18.68 -8.52 0.24
CA ALA A 395 -19.29 -9.83 0.13
C ALA A 395 -18.33 -10.93 -0.37
N VAL A 396 -17.32 -10.57 -1.16
CA VAL A 396 -16.36 -11.53 -1.70
C VAL A 396 -15.06 -11.56 -0.89
N PHE A 397 -14.52 -10.40 -0.51
CA PHE A 397 -13.22 -10.27 0.14
C PHE A 397 -13.23 -10.80 1.58
N VAL A 398 -14.25 -10.44 2.37
CA VAL A 398 -14.33 -10.83 3.79
C VAL A 398 -14.37 -12.36 3.97
N PRO A 399 -15.23 -13.13 3.25
CA PRO A 399 -15.23 -14.59 3.34
C PRO A 399 -13.93 -15.28 2.92
N LEU A 400 -13.15 -14.65 2.00
CA LEU A 400 -11.85 -15.17 1.59
C LEU A 400 -10.76 -14.86 2.62
N MET A 401 -10.80 -13.69 3.24
CA MET A 401 -9.75 -13.25 4.15
C MET A 401 -9.95 -13.77 5.58
N ALA A 402 -11.18 -14.02 6.02
CA ALA A 402 -11.44 -14.55 7.36
C ALA A 402 -10.71 -15.90 7.61
N PRO A 403 -10.81 -16.93 6.75
CA PRO A 403 -10.01 -18.14 6.90
C PRO A 403 -8.49 -17.90 6.74
N ALA A 404 -8.05 -16.97 5.90
CA ALA A 404 -6.62 -16.66 5.76
C ALA A 404 -6.04 -16.12 7.08
N VAL A 405 -6.74 -15.18 7.73
CA VAL A 405 -6.31 -14.63 9.02
C VAL A 405 -6.43 -15.67 10.16
N PHE A 406 -7.46 -16.53 10.13
CA PHE A 406 -7.54 -17.63 11.07
C PHE A 406 -6.33 -18.56 10.95
N LEU A 407 -5.96 -18.95 9.72
CA LEU A 407 -4.76 -19.76 9.45
C LEU A 407 -3.45 -19.04 9.81
N MET A 408 -3.42 -17.71 9.74
CA MET A 408 -2.27 -16.91 10.19
C MET A 408 -1.98 -17.12 11.68
N GLY A 409 -2.99 -17.33 12.52
CA GLY A 409 -2.81 -17.68 13.92
C GLY A 409 -2.30 -19.10 14.14
N VAL A 410 -2.65 -20.03 13.25
CA VAL A 410 -2.28 -21.46 13.37
C VAL A 410 -0.92 -21.74 12.73
N GLY A 411 -0.63 -21.17 11.55
CA GLY A 411 0.54 -21.48 10.73
C GLY A 411 1.89 -21.36 11.44
N PRO A 412 2.19 -20.25 12.15
CA PRO A 412 3.45 -20.09 12.86
C PRO A 412 3.69 -21.12 13.98
N VAL A 413 2.62 -21.69 14.54
CA VAL A 413 2.66 -22.71 15.59
C VAL A 413 2.82 -24.11 14.97
N ALA A 414 2.36 -24.33 13.75
CA ALA A 414 2.44 -25.61 13.06
C ALA A 414 3.89 -26.02 12.78
N ARG A 415 4.14 -27.33 12.84
CA ARG A 415 5.45 -27.92 12.49
C ARG A 415 5.56 -28.09 10.97
N TRP A 416 6.78 -28.08 10.48
CA TRP A 416 7.07 -28.45 9.08
C TRP A 416 6.79 -29.93 8.83
N ARG A 417 6.36 -30.28 7.63
CA ARG A 417 5.98 -31.62 7.13
C ARG A 417 4.74 -32.20 7.78
N ASN A 418 4.62 -32.20 9.09
CA ASN A 418 3.50 -32.80 9.81
C ASN A 418 3.27 -32.08 11.15
N ALA A 419 2.05 -31.62 11.39
CA ALA A 419 1.62 -30.98 12.63
C ALA A 419 0.27 -31.62 13.07
N PRO A 420 0.29 -32.60 13.98
CA PRO A 420 -0.94 -33.27 14.45
C PRO A 420 -1.93 -32.26 15.02
N VAL A 421 -3.18 -32.32 14.59
CA VAL A 421 -4.26 -31.41 15.01
C VAL A 421 -4.42 -31.36 16.54
N PRO A 422 -4.37 -32.47 17.29
CA PRO A 422 -4.45 -32.42 18.76
C PRO A 422 -3.31 -31.62 19.41
N ASP A 423 -2.10 -31.61 18.81
CA ASP A 423 -0.99 -30.80 19.30
C ASP A 423 -1.24 -29.31 19.06
N LEU A 424 -1.74 -28.93 17.89
CA LEU A 424 -2.13 -27.57 17.56
C LEU A 424 -3.22 -27.05 18.50
N LEU A 425 -4.28 -27.82 18.73
CA LEU A 425 -5.37 -27.45 19.62
C LEU A 425 -4.90 -27.24 21.04
N ARG A 426 -4.04 -28.14 21.56
CA ARG A 426 -3.45 -28.00 22.91
C ARG A 426 -2.61 -26.73 23.05
N ARG A 427 -1.84 -26.38 22.03
CA ARG A 427 -0.94 -25.19 22.05
C ARG A 427 -1.74 -23.90 21.92
N LEU A 428 -2.83 -23.90 21.18
CA LEU A 428 -3.65 -22.71 20.86
C LEU A 428 -4.87 -22.55 21.78
N ARG A 429 -5.18 -23.53 22.68
CA ARG A 429 -6.39 -23.52 23.53
C ARG A 429 -6.60 -22.21 24.30
N TRP A 430 -5.52 -21.62 24.81
CA TRP A 430 -5.59 -20.36 25.54
C TRP A 430 -5.85 -19.17 24.64
N ALA A 431 -5.24 -19.14 23.45
CA ALA A 431 -5.54 -18.12 22.46
C ALA A 431 -7.02 -18.20 22.03
N LEU A 432 -7.53 -19.41 21.80
CA LEU A 432 -8.94 -19.63 21.45
C LEU A 432 -9.87 -19.16 22.57
N GLY A 433 -9.60 -19.58 23.82
CA GLY A 433 -10.40 -19.17 24.98
C GLY A 433 -10.41 -17.65 25.18
N VAL A 434 -9.26 -17.00 25.11
CA VAL A 434 -9.14 -15.55 25.23
C VAL A 434 -9.92 -14.86 24.11
N SER A 435 -9.82 -15.35 22.86
CA SER A 435 -10.53 -14.75 21.73
C SER A 435 -12.05 -14.85 21.90
N ILE A 436 -12.57 -15.99 22.29
CA ILE A 436 -14.01 -16.18 22.54
C ILE A 436 -14.48 -15.27 23.68
N ILE A 437 -13.83 -15.35 24.84
CA ILE A 437 -14.24 -14.59 26.03
C ILE A 437 -14.21 -13.08 25.77
N THR A 438 -13.12 -12.58 25.16
CA THR A 438 -12.98 -11.15 24.91
C THR A 438 -14.01 -10.68 23.87
N THR A 439 -14.27 -11.46 22.82
CA THR A 439 -15.31 -11.12 21.83
C THR A 439 -16.68 -11.03 22.48
N VAL A 440 -17.05 -11.98 23.33
CA VAL A 440 -18.33 -11.97 24.05
C VAL A 440 -18.40 -10.77 24.99
N LEU A 441 -17.34 -10.50 25.76
CA LEU A 441 -17.30 -9.35 26.66
C LEU A 441 -17.47 -8.01 25.92
N VAL A 442 -16.77 -7.83 24.81
CA VAL A 442 -16.87 -6.60 23.99
C VAL A 442 -18.28 -6.47 23.42
N ALA A 443 -18.88 -7.57 22.92
CA ALA A 443 -20.26 -7.55 22.44
C ALA A 443 -21.24 -7.14 23.56
N LEU A 444 -21.14 -7.74 24.75
CA LEU A 444 -22.02 -7.43 25.89
C LEU A 444 -21.84 -5.99 26.41
N THR A 445 -20.62 -5.48 26.45
CA THR A 445 -20.33 -4.16 27.02
C THR A 445 -20.55 -3.00 26.02
N SER A 446 -20.62 -3.29 24.72
CA SER A 446 -20.85 -2.26 23.69
C SER A 446 -22.24 -1.64 23.73
N GLY A 447 -23.22 -2.29 24.41
CA GLY A 447 -24.62 -1.84 24.52
C GLY A 447 -25.39 -1.84 23.17
N ARG A 448 -24.75 -2.28 22.08
CA ARG A 448 -25.32 -2.26 20.73
C ARG A 448 -26.05 -3.56 20.33
N PHE A 449 -25.85 -4.63 21.08
CA PHE A 449 -26.40 -5.97 20.79
C PHE A 449 -27.56 -6.35 21.71
N SER A 450 -28.34 -5.37 22.21
CA SER A 450 -29.61 -5.67 22.89
C SER A 450 -30.60 -6.25 21.88
N ALA A 451 -31.50 -7.10 22.35
CA ALA A 451 -32.52 -7.75 21.49
C ALA A 451 -33.33 -6.69 20.70
N GLU A 452 -33.60 -5.57 21.30
CA GLU A 452 -34.33 -4.43 20.71
C GLU A 452 -33.59 -3.81 19.53
N ARG A 453 -32.27 -3.55 19.67
CA ARG A 453 -31.42 -2.97 18.59
C ARG A 453 -31.07 -3.98 17.49
N LEU A 454 -31.08 -5.27 17.79
CA LEU A 454 -30.93 -6.31 16.79
C LEU A 454 -32.19 -6.48 15.91
N ALA A 455 -33.37 -6.16 16.48
CA ALA A 455 -34.64 -6.28 15.79
C ALA A 455 -34.98 -5.09 14.89
N SER A 456 -34.42 -3.89 15.15
CA SER A 456 -34.76 -2.64 14.46
C SER A 456 -33.56 -1.97 13.78
N PRO A 457 -33.06 -2.55 12.63
CA PRO A 457 -31.92 -1.95 11.91
C PRO A 457 -32.19 -0.52 11.41
N ALA A 458 -33.45 -0.19 11.10
CA ALA A 458 -33.87 1.12 10.59
C ALA A 458 -33.77 2.25 11.61
N GLU A 459 -33.67 1.96 12.91
CA GLU A 459 -33.57 2.94 14.00
C GLU A 459 -32.13 3.05 14.57
N GLY A 460 -31.11 2.83 13.72
CA GLY A 460 -29.70 2.86 14.14
C GLY A 460 -29.24 1.57 14.86
N GLY A 461 -29.97 0.49 14.71
CA GLY A 461 -29.59 -0.84 15.18
C GLY A 461 -28.65 -1.56 14.18
N VAL A 462 -27.83 -2.48 14.71
CA VAL A 462 -26.79 -3.18 13.92
C VAL A 462 -27.40 -4.31 13.06
N GLY A 463 -28.57 -4.81 13.39
CA GLY A 463 -29.15 -6.00 12.80
C GLY A 463 -28.34 -7.28 13.11
N VAL A 464 -28.96 -8.44 12.86
CA VAL A 464 -28.31 -9.75 13.12
C VAL A 464 -27.07 -9.95 12.25
N GLY A 465 -27.12 -9.55 10.97
CA GLY A 465 -26.00 -9.68 10.03
C GLY A 465 -24.76 -8.88 10.48
N GLY A 466 -24.95 -7.62 10.84
CA GLY A 466 -23.87 -6.76 11.35
C GLY A 466 -23.28 -7.29 12.67
N ALA A 467 -24.14 -7.80 13.57
CA ALA A 467 -23.68 -8.41 14.81
C ALA A 467 -22.80 -9.64 14.59
N VAL A 468 -23.15 -10.48 13.62
CA VAL A 468 -22.35 -11.65 13.23
C VAL A 468 -21.00 -11.22 12.62
N LEU A 469 -21.00 -10.24 11.71
CA LEU A 469 -19.77 -9.72 11.11
C LEU A 469 -18.84 -9.10 12.15
N PHE A 470 -19.39 -8.33 13.08
CA PHE A 470 -18.64 -7.79 14.22
C PHE A 470 -18.01 -8.89 15.07
N ALA A 471 -18.80 -9.89 15.45
CA ALA A 471 -18.30 -11.01 16.27
C ALA A 471 -17.19 -11.78 15.55
N ILE A 472 -17.33 -12.03 14.25
CA ILE A 472 -16.30 -12.67 13.42
C ILE A 472 -15.05 -11.79 13.37
N GLY A 473 -15.18 -10.50 13.05
CA GLY A 473 -14.06 -9.56 12.96
C GLY A 473 -13.31 -9.44 14.28
N MET A 474 -14.01 -9.22 15.38
CA MET A 474 -13.42 -9.14 16.73
C MET A 474 -12.73 -10.44 17.11
N PHE A 475 -13.39 -11.59 16.90
CA PHE A 475 -12.81 -12.90 17.19
C PHE A 475 -11.51 -13.12 16.41
N ILE A 476 -11.51 -12.87 15.10
CA ILE A 476 -10.35 -13.11 14.23
C ILE A 476 -9.21 -12.13 14.55
N GLY A 477 -9.52 -10.84 14.81
CA GLY A 477 -8.53 -9.85 15.22
C GLY A 477 -7.84 -10.21 16.54
N ILE A 478 -8.65 -10.54 17.57
CA ILE A 478 -8.13 -10.98 18.88
C ILE A 478 -7.38 -12.32 18.76
N TRP A 479 -7.89 -13.25 17.94
CA TRP A 479 -7.23 -14.52 17.64
C TRP A 479 -5.82 -14.32 17.04
N ALA A 480 -5.66 -13.41 16.10
CA ALA A 480 -4.37 -13.10 15.51
C ALA A 480 -3.36 -12.60 16.57
N ILE A 481 -3.80 -11.73 17.47
CA ILE A 481 -2.96 -11.20 18.57
C ILE A 481 -2.67 -12.31 19.60
N ALA A 482 -3.70 -12.98 20.08
CA ALA A 482 -3.57 -13.99 21.14
C ALA A 482 -2.71 -15.19 20.71
N SER A 483 -2.84 -15.65 19.45
CA SER A 483 -2.02 -16.73 18.90
C SER A 483 -0.55 -16.33 18.74
N ALA A 484 -0.28 -15.08 18.31
CA ALA A 484 1.07 -14.53 18.24
C ALA A 484 1.72 -14.46 19.64
N LEU A 485 0.97 -14.00 20.65
CA LEU A 485 1.44 -13.95 22.05
C LEU A 485 1.61 -15.36 22.63
N ALA A 486 0.74 -16.32 22.28
CA ALA A 486 0.90 -17.72 22.70
C ALA A 486 2.19 -18.33 22.15
N LEU A 487 2.51 -18.05 20.87
CA LEU A 487 3.78 -18.45 20.26
C LEU A 487 4.99 -17.79 20.96
N LEU A 488 4.91 -16.50 21.29
CA LEU A 488 5.96 -15.80 22.04
C LEU A 488 6.16 -16.43 23.42
N ARG A 489 5.06 -16.67 24.16
CA ARG A 489 5.09 -17.32 25.47
C ARG A 489 5.80 -18.67 25.39
N GLU A 490 5.48 -19.50 24.40
CA GLU A 490 6.12 -20.81 24.21
C GLU A 490 7.64 -20.70 23.97
N ARG A 491 8.09 -19.66 23.26
CA ARG A 491 9.51 -19.41 23.00
C ARG A 491 10.26 -18.87 24.22
N LEU A 492 9.60 -18.09 25.05
CA LEU A 492 10.21 -17.47 26.23
C LEU A 492 10.16 -18.38 27.47
N TRP A 493 9.10 -19.18 27.60
CA TRP A 493 8.86 -20.09 28.74
C TRP A 493 8.59 -21.52 28.24
N PRO A 494 9.60 -22.21 27.66
CA PRO A 494 9.44 -23.60 27.24
C PRO A 494 9.27 -24.51 28.48
N SER A 495 8.60 -25.64 28.30
CA SER A 495 8.44 -26.65 29.34
C SER A 495 9.63 -27.64 29.35
N GLY A 496 9.87 -28.30 30.50
CA GLY A 496 10.89 -29.34 30.64
C GLY A 496 12.32 -28.81 30.88
N GLU A 497 13.34 -29.62 30.64
CA GLU A 497 14.77 -29.31 30.89
C GLU A 497 15.25 -28.06 30.14
N ALA A 498 14.67 -27.74 28.99
CA ALA A 498 14.95 -26.52 28.27
C ALA A 498 14.62 -25.25 29.08
N ALA A 499 13.76 -25.35 30.10
CA ALA A 499 13.43 -24.24 31.00
C ALA A 499 14.57 -23.86 31.95
N ALA A 500 15.43 -24.81 32.34
CA ALA A 500 16.43 -24.61 33.34
C ALA A 500 17.68 -23.88 32.86
N SER A 501 17.99 -23.88 31.56
CA SER A 501 19.30 -23.45 31.04
C SER A 501 19.45 -21.95 30.76
N ARG A 502 18.36 -21.19 30.63
CA ARG A 502 18.42 -19.74 30.26
C ARG A 502 17.24 -18.95 30.84
N SER A 503 17.46 -17.68 31.20
CA SER A 503 16.38 -16.79 31.60
C SER A 503 15.51 -16.41 30.39
N ALA A 504 14.25 -15.96 30.60
CA ALA A 504 13.36 -15.48 29.52
C ALA A 504 13.99 -14.33 28.74
N MET A 505 14.72 -13.42 29.42
CA MET A 505 15.44 -12.32 28.76
C MET A 505 16.58 -12.82 27.86
N GLN A 506 17.33 -13.81 28.27
CA GLN A 506 18.40 -14.42 27.46
C GLN A 506 17.80 -15.12 26.23
N ARG A 507 16.66 -15.79 26.38
CA ARG A 507 15.93 -16.39 25.25
C ARG A 507 15.40 -15.32 24.31
N ALA A 508 14.79 -14.24 24.82
CA ALA A 508 14.30 -13.13 24.01
C ALA A 508 15.42 -12.53 23.15
N ARG A 509 16.60 -12.28 23.74
CA ARG A 509 17.77 -11.76 23.01
C ARG A 509 18.35 -12.73 21.97
N ALA A 510 18.12 -14.02 22.15
CA ALA A 510 18.56 -15.06 21.21
C ALA A 510 17.61 -15.26 20.03
N LEU A 511 16.38 -14.77 20.08
CA LEU A 511 15.44 -14.85 18.98
C LEU A 511 15.89 -13.97 17.81
N PRO A 512 15.79 -14.45 16.56
CA PRO A 512 16.18 -13.67 15.38
C PRO A 512 15.24 -12.48 15.17
N ALA A 513 15.76 -11.39 14.57
CA ALA A 513 14.96 -10.22 14.26
C ALA A 513 13.75 -10.56 13.38
N ALA A 514 13.88 -11.51 12.46
CA ALA A 514 12.77 -11.98 11.63
C ALA A 514 11.61 -12.61 12.43
N PHE A 515 11.88 -13.19 13.61
CA PHE A 515 10.83 -13.70 14.51
C PHE A 515 10.05 -12.54 15.14
N TRP A 516 10.76 -11.55 15.66
CA TRP A 516 10.16 -10.35 16.24
C TRP A 516 9.36 -9.56 15.20
N GLY A 517 9.93 -9.41 13.99
CA GLY A 517 9.26 -8.76 12.89
C GLY A 517 7.96 -9.45 12.48
N MET A 518 7.98 -10.78 12.35
CA MET A 518 6.76 -11.55 12.10
C MET A 518 5.72 -11.35 13.21
N LEU A 519 6.16 -11.40 14.47
CA LEU A 519 5.26 -11.25 15.62
C LEU A 519 4.56 -9.88 15.60
N VAL A 520 5.33 -8.81 15.42
CA VAL A 520 4.81 -7.43 15.37
C VAL A 520 3.87 -7.25 14.17
N ALA A 521 4.23 -7.78 13.00
CA ALA A 521 3.38 -7.68 11.81
C ALA A 521 2.05 -8.43 11.99
N HIS A 522 2.05 -9.63 12.55
CA HIS A 522 0.82 -10.39 12.78
C HIS A 522 -0.06 -9.74 13.88
N ILE A 523 0.53 -9.16 14.92
CA ILE A 523 -0.22 -8.34 15.90
C ILE A 523 -0.83 -7.14 15.18
N GLY A 524 -0.09 -6.48 14.28
CA GLY A 524 -0.58 -5.35 13.49
C GLY A 524 -1.81 -5.71 12.66
N VAL A 525 -1.83 -6.89 12.02
CA VAL A 525 -3.03 -7.37 11.31
C VAL A 525 -4.22 -7.52 12.26
N GLY A 526 -4.00 -8.08 13.46
CA GLY A 526 -5.06 -8.22 14.45
C GLY A 526 -5.62 -6.86 14.92
N VAL A 527 -4.74 -5.88 15.17
CA VAL A 527 -5.13 -4.51 15.53
C VAL A 527 -5.93 -3.85 14.41
N PHE A 528 -5.47 -3.97 13.16
CA PHE A 528 -6.17 -3.47 11.98
C PHE A 528 -7.60 -4.04 11.88
N ILE A 529 -7.76 -5.36 12.02
CA ILE A 529 -9.07 -6.01 11.91
C ILE A 529 -10.02 -5.59 13.03
N ILE A 530 -9.51 -5.41 14.26
CA ILE A 530 -10.32 -4.88 15.38
C ILE A 530 -10.79 -3.47 15.04
N GLY A 531 -9.92 -2.62 14.47
CA GLY A 531 -10.28 -1.28 14.01
C GLY A 531 -11.41 -1.31 12.97
N VAL A 532 -11.23 -2.12 11.91
CA VAL A 532 -12.24 -2.27 10.85
C VAL A 532 -13.57 -2.77 11.39
N ALA A 533 -13.57 -3.84 12.22
CA ALA A 533 -14.78 -4.39 12.80
C ALA A 533 -15.48 -3.38 13.73
N GLY A 534 -14.69 -2.60 14.50
CA GLY A 534 -15.20 -1.56 15.38
C GLY A 534 -15.86 -0.42 14.62
N VAL A 535 -15.17 0.16 13.64
CA VAL A 535 -15.71 1.25 12.82
C VAL A 535 -16.97 0.81 12.10
N ASN A 536 -16.89 -0.23 11.27
CA ASN A 536 -18.01 -0.63 10.40
C ASN A 536 -19.29 -1.04 11.15
N THR A 537 -19.18 -1.37 12.45
CA THR A 537 -20.34 -1.84 13.20
C THR A 537 -20.79 -0.85 14.28
N LEU A 538 -19.86 -0.12 14.90
CA LEU A 538 -20.15 0.70 16.06
C LEU A 538 -20.20 2.20 15.73
N GLU A 539 -19.88 2.60 14.50
CA GLU A 539 -20.00 4.00 14.12
C GLU A 539 -21.45 4.48 14.21
N THR A 540 -21.60 5.77 14.49
CA THR A 540 -22.85 6.49 14.41
C THR A 540 -22.63 7.76 13.64
N GLU A 541 -23.62 8.10 12.83
CA GLU A 541 -23.65 9.32 12.04
C GLU A 541 -24.97 10.05 12.21
N ALA A 542 -24.93 11.35 12.05
CA ALA A 542 -26.10 12.20 11.91
C ALA A 542 -25.75 13.43 11.09
N ASP A 543 -26.71 13.89 10.30
CA ASP A 543 -26.65 15.13 9.55
C ASP A 543 -27.87 15.99 9.86
N GLU A 544 -27.62 17.22 10.24
CA GLU A 544 -28.67 18.20 10.56
C GLU A 544 -28.34 19.59 10.02
N ALA A 545 -29.36 20.32 9.65
CA ALA A 545 -29.23 21.71 9.24
C ALA A 545 -29.33 22.61 10.47
N LEU A 546 -28.26 23.30 10.83
CA LEU A 546 -28.17 24.13 12.03
C LEU A 546 -27.94 25.60 11.69
N ALA A 547 -28.60 26.47 12.48
CA ALA A 547 -28.26 27.88 12.59
C ALA A 547 -27.35 28.13 13.82
N PRO A 548 -26.57 29.22 13.83
CA PRO A 548 -25.82 29.60 15.03
C PRO A 548 -26.71 29.64 16.29
N GLY A 549 -26.26 29.01 17.37
CA GLY A 549 -26.96 28.82 18.63
C GLY A 549 -27.74 27.50 18.75
N GLN A 550 -28.00 26.80 17.65
CA GLN A 550 -28.67 25.48 17.66
C GLN A 550 -27.69 24.35 17.95
N SER A 551 -28.21 23.23 18.46
CA SER A 551 -27.43 22.00 18.76
C SER A 551 -28.09 20.74 18.21
N MET A 552 -27.29 19.74 17.97
CA MET A 552 -27.71 18.36 17.66
C MET A 552 -27.04 17.40 18.65
N SER A 553 -27.62 16.21 18.81
CA SER A 553 -27.08 15.18 19.73
C SER A 553 -26.80 13.88 19.02
N LEU A 554 -25.62 13.28 19.28
CA LEU A 554 -25.24 12.00 18.75
C LEU A 554 -24.34 11.22 19.73
N GLY A 555 -24.65 9.97 20.02
CA GLY A 555 -23.81 9.07 20.79
C GLY A 555 -23.45 9.54 22.21
N GLY A 556 -24.33 10.32 22.84
CA GLY A 556 -24.13 10.91 24.18
C GLY A 556 -23.32 12.20 24.18
N TYR A 557 -23.01 12.73 23.00
CA TYR A 557 -22.45 14.08 22.84
C TYR A 557 -23.51 15.03 22.32
N GLU A 558 -23.39 16.32 22.71
CA GLU A 558 -24.15 17.44 22.16
C GLU A 558 -23.18 18.34 21.39
N PHE A 559 -23.52 18.68 20.15
CA PHE A 559 -22.77 19.52 19.23
C PHE A 559 -23.52 20.82 19.01
N ARG A 560 -23.00 21.91 19.51
CA ARG A 560 -23.62 23.21 19.40
C ARG A 560 -22.85 24.10 18.43
N LEU A 561 -23.50 24.52 17.35
CA LEU A 561 -22.95 25.53 16.45
C LEU A 561 -23.01 26.91 17.12
N GLN A 562 -21.87 27.42 17.58
CA GLN A 562 -21.81 28.72 18.28
C GLN A 562 -21.84 29.86 17.27
N GLU A 563 -20.93 29.86 16.31
CA GLU A 563 -20.78 30.95 15.34
C GLU A 563 -20.17 30.42 14.02
N LEU A 564 -20.35 31.19 12.97
CA LEU A 564 -19.71 31.03 11.68
C LEU A 564 -18.91 32.32 11.41
N ARG A 565 -17.66 32.14 10.98
CA ARG A 565 -16.78 33.28 10.67
C ARG A 565 -16.05 33.06 9.34
N GLU A 566 -15.84 34.13 8.61
CA GLU A 566 -14.99 34.09 7.42
C GLU A 566 -13.52 34.21 7.86
N VAL A 567 -12.67 33.31 7.35
CA VAL A 567 -11.25 33.25 7.68
C VAL A 567 -10.46 33.23 6.36
N PRO A 568 -9.56 34.23 6.14
CA PRO A 568 -8.72 34.23 4.97
C PRO A 568 -7.59 33.19 5.10
N GLY A 569 -7.40 32.37 4.07
CA GLY A 569 -6.24 31.48 3.89
C GLY A 569 -5.21 32.05 2.90
N PRO A 570 -4.10 31.33 2.64
CA PRO A 570 -3.05 31.79 1.73
C PRO A 570 -3.54 32.02 0.30
N ASN A 571 -4.41 31.14 -0.22
CA ASN A 571 -4.98 31.15 -1.57
C ASN A 571 -6.46 30.75 -1.58
N TYR A 572 -7.15 30.81 -0.44
CA TYR A 572 -8.57 30.49 -0.30
C TYR A 572 -9.25 31.44 0.70
N GLN A 573 -10.58 31.48 0.63
CA GLN A 573 -11.44 32.02 1.69
C GLN A 573 -12.19 30.87 2.33
N ALA A 574 -12.21 30.81 3.66
CA ALA A 574 -12.92 29.76 4.38
C ALA A 574 -14.09 30.31 5.19
N VAL A 575 -15.18 29.55 5.23
CA VAL A 575 -16.19 29.69 6.29
C VAL A 575 -15.85 28.65 7.35
N GLN A 576 -15.45 29.11 8.52
CA GLN A 576 -15.12 28.27 9.67
C GLN A 576 -16.29 28.27 10.65
N ALA A 577 -16.75 27.05 10.98
CA ALA A 577 -17.74 26.88 12.05
C ALA A 577 -17.05 26.64 13.39
N LYS A 578 -17.55 27.26 14.44
CA LYS A 578 -17.12 27.01 15.81
C LYS A 578 -18.16 26.13 16.49
N VAL A 579 -17.79 24.84 16.67
CA VAL A 579 -18.68 23.82 17.21
C VAL A 579 -18.22 23.44 18.61
N GLU A 580 -19.02 23.74 19.61
CA GLU A 580 -18.82 23.30 20.99
C GLU A 580 -19.32 21.86 21.12
N VAL A 581 -18.45 20.97 21.57
CA VAL A 581 -18.81 19.59 21.91
C VAL A 581 -18.94 19.49 23.43
N SER A 582 -20.06 18.99 23.91
CA SER A 582 -20.28 18.67 25.31
C SER A 582 -20.71 17.23 25.51
N ARG A 583 -20.46 16.67 26.68
CA ARG A 583 -20.89 15.33 27.08
C ARG A 583 -21.44 15.37 28.50
N ASP A 584 -22.64 14.84 28.69
CA ASP A 584 -23.33 14.84 29.99
C ASP A 584 -23.40 16.26 30.59
N GLY A 585 -23.64 17.28 29.75
CA GLY A 585 -23.72 18.70 30.14
C GLY A 585 -22.40 19.36 30.54
N ARG A 586 -21.26 18.68 30.33
CA ARG A 586 -19.92 19.23 30.57
C ARG A 586 -19.22 19.53 29.27
N PHE A 587 -18.54 20.67 29.21
CA PHE A 587 -17.68 21.03 28.08
C PHE A 587 -16.64 19.92 27.84
N HIS A 588 -16.48 19.55 26.59
CA HIS A 588 -15.60 18.47 26.16
C HIS A 588 -14.49 19.00 25.26
N SER A 589 -14.83 19.60 24.12
CA SER A 589 -13.87 20.15 23.17
C SER A 589 -14.53 21.24 22.30
N MET A 590 -13.68 21.95 21.56
CA MET A 590 -14.08 22.91 20.55
C MET A 590 -13.53 22.43 19.19
N LEU A 591 -14.39 22.17 18.23
CA LEU A 591 -14.05 21.78 16.89
C LEU A 591 -14.27 22.92 15.90
N LEU A 592 -13.40 23.03 14.90
CA LEU A 592 -13.36 24.14 13.94
C LEU A 592 -13.36 23.60 12.49
N PRO A 593 -14.45 22.94 12.03
CA PRO A 593 -14.54 22.52 10.64
C PRO A 593 -14.65 23.73 9.70
N GLU A 594 -14.09 23.60 8.49
CA GLU A 594 -14.04 24.67 7.50
C GLU A 594 -14.64 24.24 6.16
N LYS A 595 -15.24 25.20 5.47
CA LYS A 595 -15.55 25.10 4.04
C LYS A 595 -14.70 26.12 3.32
N ARG A 596 -13.71 25.65 2.54
CA ARG A 596 -12.72 26.47 1.82
C ARG A 596 -13.14 26.69 0.39
N ALA A 597 -13.08 27.93 -0.09
CA ALA A 597 -13.28 28.30 -1.49
C ALA A 597 -11.94 28.82 -2.05
N TYR A 598 -11.36 28.11 -2.98
CA TYR A 598 -10.04 28.40 -3.55
C TYR A 598 -10.11 29.42 -4.68
N SER A 599 -9.26 30.45 -4.63
CA SER A 599 -9.30 31.62 -5.53
C SER A 599 -8.97 31.29 -7.00
N GLY A 600 -8.15 30.26 -7.25
CA GLY A 600 -7.69 29.86 -8.58
C GLY A 600 -8.48 28.72 -9.23
N ALA A 601 -9.36 28.05 -8.51
CA ALA A 601 -10.04 26.82 -8.93
C ALA A 601 -11.53 27.05 -9.24
N MET A 602 -11.87 28.03 -10.09
CA MET A 602 -13.22 28.32 -10.60
C MET A 602 -14.39 27.84 -9.71
N GLY A 603 -14.42 28.30 -8.44
CA GLY A 603 -15.52 28.00 -7.52
C GLY A 603 -15.49 26.61 -6.88
N THR A 604 -14.39 25.90 -6.94
CA THR A 604 -14.24 24.61 -6.25
C THR A 604 -14.17 24.84 -4.75
N THR A 605 -15.09 24.24 -4.01
CA THR A 605 -15.10 24.25 -2.56
C THR A 605 -14.56 22.93 -2.01
N GLN A 606 -13.76 23.03 -0.94
CA GLN A 606 -13.23 21.87 -0.20
C GLN A 606 -13.78 21.89 1.23
N THR A 607 -14.17 20.74 1.73
CA THR A 607 -14.58 20.58 3.13
C THR A 607 -13.39 20.11 3.94
N GLU A 608 -13.06 20.84 5.00
CA GLU A 608 -12.04 20.46 5.98
C GLU A 608 -12.72 20.04 7.27
N ALA A 609 -12.63 18.77 7.58
CA ALA A 609 -13.23 18.23 8.78
C ALA A 609 -12.41 18.59 10.02
N ALA A 610 -13.11 18.81 11.13
CA ALA A 610 -12.47 18.90 12.45
C ALA A 610 -12.64 17.57 13.18
N ILE A 611 -11.52 16.98 13.59
CA ILE A 611 -11.47 15.64 14.17
C ILE A 611 -10.83 15.71 15.56
N GLU A 612 -11.53 15.20 16.55
CA GLU A 612 -10.95 14.94 17.86
C GLU A 612 -10.58 13.47 17.96
N THR A 613 -9.29 13.21 17.85
CA THR A 613 -8.71 11.85 17.83
C THR A 613 -8.53 11.31 19.24
N ARG A 614 -8.98 10.05 19.47
CA ARG A 614 -8.85 9.33 20.73
C ARG A 614 -8.58 7.85 20.51
N LEU A 615 -7.89 7.23 21.43
CA LEU A 615 -7.61 5.79 21.38
C LEU A 615 -8.87 4.90 21.28
N THR A 616 -10.00 5.37 21.79
CA THR A 616 -11.28 4.63 21.79
C THR A 616 -12.15 4.97 20.58
N GLY A 617 -11.81 5.99 19.81
CA GLY A 617 -12.55 6.45 18.63
C GLY A 617 -12.59 7.95 18.49
N ASP A 618 -12.81 8.41 17.27
CA ASP A 618 -12.82 9.80 16.88
C ASP A 618 -14.20 10.42 16.99
N VAL A 619 -14.23 11.72 17.31
CA VAL A 619 -15.36 12.61 17.09
C VAL A 619 -15.03 13.45 15.86
N TYR A 620 -15.80 13.27 14.80
CA TYR A 620 -15.56 13.88 13.49
C TYR A 620 -16.72 14.83 13.17
N VAL A 621 -16.41 16.07 12.80
CA VAL A 621 -17.41 17.08 12.40
C VAL A 621 -16.98 17.70 11.07
N ALA A 622 -17.89 17.75 10.11
CA ALA A 622 -17.70 18.41 8.83
C ALA A 622 -18.81 19.43 8.56
N LEU A 623 -18.43 20.55 7.95
CA LEU A 623 -19.36 21.59 7.51
C LEU A 623 -19.76 21.31 6.05
N GLY A 624 -21.04 21.05 5.82
CA GLY A 624 -21.59 20.77 4.50
C GLY A 624 -21.94 22.02 3.71
N GLU A 625 -23.13 22.03 3.09
CA GLU A 625 -23.58 23.12 2.25
C GLU A 625 -24.48 24.12 2.99
N ARG A 626 -24.43 25.37 2.54
CA ARG A 626 -25.35 26.40 3.02
C ARG A 626 -26.72 26.23 2.35
N LEU A 627 -27.77 26.12 3.13
CA LEU A 627 -29.13 26.00 2.67
C LEU A 627 -29.73 27.38 2.31
N PRO A 628 -30.78 27.42 1.45
CA PRO A 628 -31.43 28.68 1.05
C PRO A 628 -31.99 29.49 2.22
N ASP A 629 -32.34 28.85 3.35
CA ASP A 629 -32.83 29.48 4.57
C ASP A 629 -31.72 30.06 5.48
N GLY A 630 -30.45 29.93 5.06
CA GLY A 630 -29.27 30.42 5.74
C GLY A 630 -28.65 29.46 6.76
N ARG A 631 -29.30 28.31 7.03
CA ARG A 631 -28.71 27.23 7.83
C ARG A 631 -27.59 26.52 7.08
N TRP A 632 -26.75 25.83 7.83
CA TRP A 632 -25.68 24.98 7.26
C TRP A 632 -25.90 23.52 7.64
N THR A 633 -25.68 22.63 6.70
CA THR A 633 -25.63 21.21 6.99
C THR A 633 -24.39 20.92 7.81
N MET A 634 -24.55 20.26 8.94
CA MET A 634 -23.46 19.78 9.79
C MET A 634 -23.52 18.26 9.83
N LEU A 635 -22.43 17.62 9.43
CA LEU A 635 -22.29 16.17 9.40
C LEU A 635 -21.40 15.77 10.58
N VAL A 636 -21.88 14.84 11.38
CA VAL A 636 -21.18 14.38 12.57
C VAL A 636 -21.08 12.87 12.57
N TRP A 637 -19.89 12.36 12.85
CA TRP A 637 -19.64 10.94 13.07
C TRP A 637 -18.94 10.69 14.39
N ILE A 638 -19.29 9.59 15.04
CA ILE A 638 -18.50 8.99 16.11
C ILE A 638 -17.98 7.67 15.59
N LYS A 639 -16.64 7.54 15.50
CA LYS A 639 -15.94 6.42 14.86
C LYS A 639 -15.08 5.63 15.84
N PRO A 640 -15.67 4.63 16.53
CA PRO A 640 -14.94 3.83 17.49
C PRO A 640 -13.81 3.03 16.82
N PHE A 641 -12.61 3.06 17.43
CA PHE A 641 -11.43 2.30 17.02
C PHE A 641 -10.86 2.63 15.62
N VAL A 642 -11.22 3.74 14.98
CA VAL A 642 -10.74 4.09 13.64
C VAL A 642 -9.21 4.18 13.58
N ASP A 643 -8.55 4.75 14.58
CA ASP A 643 -7.09 4.85 14.64
C ASP A 643 -6.36 3.50 14.72
N TRP A 644 -7.07 2.45 15.16
CA TRP A 644 -6.50 1.11 15.18
C TRP A 644 -6.26 0.56 13.77
N ILE A 645 -6.98 1.07 12.77
CA ILE A 645 -6.77 0.75 11.36
C ILE A 645 -5.35 1.16 10.95
N TRP A 646 -5.00 2.43 11.14
CA TRP A 646 -3.68 2.95 10.76
C TRP A 646 -2.59 2.46 11.71
N GLY A 647 -2.87 2.40 13.01
CA GLY A 647 -1.98 1.82 14.01
C GLY A 647 -1.59 0.38 13.70
N GLY A 648 -2.56 -0.44 13.27
CA GLY A 648 -2.34 -1.82 12.82
C GLY A 648 -1.44 -1.89 11.59
N CYS A 649 -1.67 -1.04 10.61
CA CYS A 649 -0.86 -0.96 9.39
C CYS A 649 0.59 -0.49 9.69
N VAL A 650 0.76 0.50 10.56
CA VAL A 650 2.09 0.94 11.01
C VAL A 650 2.83 -0.19 11.72
N LEU A 651 2.16 -0.96 12.58
CA LEU A 651 2.75 -2.16 13.20
C LEU A 651 3.14 -3.22 12.16
N MET A 652 2.31 -3.44 11.12
CA MET A 652 2.66 -4.35 10.02
C MET A 652 3.95 -3.93 9.33
N ALA A 653 4.05 -2.66 8.93
CA ALA A 653 5.24 -2.12 8.28
C ALA A 653 6.47 -2.18 9.19
N LEU A 654 6.35 -1.79 10.46
CA LEU A 654 7.42 -1.87 11.45
C LEU A 654 7.91 -3.32 11.61
N GLY A 655 6.99 -4.28 11.71
CA GLY A 655 7.32 -5.70 11.75
C GLY A 655 8.12 -6.15 10.53
N GLY A 656 7.75 -5.70 9.34
CA GLY A 656 8.48 -5.95 8.10
C GLY A 656 9.90 -5.37 8.13
N PHE A 657 10.08 -4.11 8.55
CA PHE A 657 11.40 -3.48 8.68
C PHE A 657 12.29 -4.20 9.70
N ILE A 658 11.72 -4.61 10.85
CA ILE A 658 12.45 -5.42 11.84
C ILE A 658 12.89 -6.75 11.21
N ALA A 659 12.01 -7.43 10.48
CA ALA A 659 12.33 -8.69 9.80
C ALA A 659 13.45 -8.52 8.75
N MET A 660 13.42 -7.43 7.98
CA MET A 660 14.45 -7.09 6.99
C MET A 660 15.82 -6.84 7.64
N ALA A 661 15.86 -6.31 8.85
CA ALA A 661 17.09 -6.02 9.58
C ALA A 661 17.81 -7.28 10.11
N ASP A 662 17.29 -8.49 9.88
CA ASP A 662 17.87 -9.74 10.37
C ASP A 662 19.32 -9.94 9.87
N ARG A 663 20.20 -10.26 10.82
CA ARG A 663 21.64 -10.45 10.56
C ARG A 663 21.93 -11.55 9.53
N ARG A 664 21.00 -12.50 9.34
CA ARG A 664 21.14 -13.61 8.37
C ARG A 664 21.24 -13.11 6.91
N TYR A 665 20.68 -11.96 6.61
CA TYR A 665 20.78 -11.34 5.28
C TYR A 665 22.10 -10.62 5.04
N ARG A 666 22.85 -10.27 6.11
CA ARG A 666 24.12 -9.53 6.04
C ARG A 666 25.35 -10.44 6.08
N ARG A 667 25.25 -11.68 6.58
CA ARG A 667 26.40 -12.59 6.69
C ARG A 667 26.72 -13.22 5.34
N ARG A 668 27.91 -12.93 4.78
CA ARG A 668 28.58 -13.82 3.82
C ARG A 668 28.79 -15.17 4.52
N ARG A 669 28.15 -16.25 4.05
CA ARG A 669 28.72 -17.57 4.32
C ARG A 669 30.09 -17.60 3.63
N ALA A 670 31.16 -17.78 4.40
CA ALA A 670 32.43 -18.18 3.86
C ALA A 670 32.13 -19.46 3.05
N HIS A 671 32.14 -19.35 1.71
CA HIS A 671 32.18 -20.54 0.88
C HIS A 671 33.51 -21.16 1.18
N GLY A 672 33.49 -22.31 1.92
CA GLY A 672 34.60 -23.23 1.90
C GLY A 672 34.95 -23.48 0.43
N ARG A 673 36.21 -23.25 0.11
CA ARG A 673 36.84 -23.77 -1.09
C ARG A 673 36.43 -25.23 -1.23
N GLN A 674 35.69 -25.55 -2.25
CA GLN A 674 35.68 -26.85 -2.90
C GLN A 674 35.90 -26.52 -4.37
N ASP A 675 37.06 -26.93 -4.79
CA ASP A 675 37.60 -26.85 -6.13
C ASP A 675 36.67 -27.47 -7.19
#